data_787a674adacea8c4a60d8cb82fe59b5a
#
_entry.id   787a674adacea8c4a60d8cb82fe59b5a
#
_cell.length_a   1.000
_cell.length_b   1.000
_cell.length_c   1.000
_cell.angle_alpha   90.00
_cell.angle_beta   90.00
_cell.angle_gamma   90.00
#
_symmetry.space_group_name_H-M   'P 1'
#
loop_
_entity.id
_entity.type
_entity.pdbx_description
1 polymer ?
#
loop_
_entity_poly.entity_id
_entity_poly.type
_entity_poly.pdbx_seq_one_letter_code
_entity_poly.pdbx_strand_id
1 'polypeptide(L)'
;MYKENTTLDTTASCRSGLFDMVDIPPSYTNDLPDDFEFDPDAEFIRALELIEHEIHDFEGDPSKPKIGQGPDVYIGFDSEFLSGKKGGDNNVLSLQFYLIGECGFLPKIIYPTGDTKSERPSFYKTISGLIVKALEKQVILEWPRRIIICGFFLRLDLPAFGDLITFKRKLDSAGGRIASIDSSVDFEPDPSDIEKLLHNKTFVTSANDGFSRLLQVRFVDVGSHVAVGTSIKQMGDLIHLPKLEIPEGFSIERMDLLLLHNRAAFEEYGLRDAEIAVRYHQKLQDFAETQTGSRSLPVTASGLAVKMFTKQLQESGVDFNAAFGIKNTTITRWDNKKGRVVTLKNKTATVMRSFIEPFIASCYSGGRNECYAFGPSTIGIWNDFDLAGAYTTGLVDLRHIDYDNFRFTRDVNDFTGHVLGFAYVEFSFPTTTRFPSLPVRGSNDGLFYPLTGFSYCTAPEIEVALNLGCEIKIIHGVVIPWLEGDNRLFEPYVTHIRDLRKSYTKGSIDELYAKLLGNSLYGKTAQGLKTKTVYDTGQMKSVELPHSLITNAAIAAHTTGFIRAVLSEQIAGIPLHRKVVSATTDGFITDAEYSELDLSGPMAIRFQALCERVSPDSNMLELKHRVRQVVAMKTRGQITGLAYDDDDLILAKCGVSPPSSTEDVNDYMLQLFLNRQAGDKTETKPFTSIREQWNKDLDVVRDIREIVLNLEFDFKRQLHDPLTNCVADIDHIYLDSMPWSNVHEAERSRAIFDGWRRKRCLKTLDDWHDCDDHYQFSIAKDRLKISGKNAGIRNSGKGTTDVFRRLFLRAYSQELCGLTKSKTYSEVADWLTNQGYLTTTDELKNAKRAEFISHVIPCTDRMNQFASLLCTGFPNININQFFEINLKD
;
A
#
# COMPACT_ATOMS: atom_id res chain seq x y z
N MET A 1 10.96 -33.67 -22.28
CA MET A 1 10.43 -35.04 -22.41
C MET A 1 9.60 -35.31 -21.15
N TYR A 2 8.40 -34.78 -21.12
CA TYR A 2 7.32 -35.19 -20.23
C TYR A 2 6.04 -34.99 -21.02
N LYS A 3 5.66 -35.99 -21.72
CA LYS A 3 4.28 -36.33 -22.03
C LYS A 3 3.86 -37.32 -20.98
N GLU A 4 2.82 -36.98 -20.27
CA GLU A 4 1.73 -37.94 -20.03
C GLU A 4 0.64 -37.20 -19.30
N ASN A 5 -0.38 -36.90 -20.05
CA ASN A 5 -1.71 -36.56 -19.58
C ASN A 5 -2.25 -37.74 -18.76
N THR A 6 -2.30 -37.61 -17.47
CA THR A 6 -3.29 -38.33 -16.68
C THR A 6 -4.50 -37.41 -16.53
N THR A 7 -5.31 -37.36 -17.57
CA THR A 7 -6.72 -37.07 -17.43
C THR A 7 -7.29 -38.19 -16.54
N LEU A 8 -7.60 -37.86 -15.33
CA LEU A 8 -8.46 -38.67 -14.48
C LEU A 8 -9.77 -38.85 -15.24
N ASP A 9 -10.01 -40.07 -15.64
CA ASP A 9 -11.18 -40.51 -16.36
C ASP A 9 -12.38 -40.58 -15.38
N THR A 10 -12.83 -39.39 -14.90
CA THR A 10 -14.05 -39.27 -14.10
C THR A 10 -15.29 -39.14 -14.98
N THR A 11 -15.14 -39.28 -16.29
CA THR A 11 -16.19 -39.02 -17.28
C THR A 11 -16.91 -40.29 -17.78
N ALA A 12 -16.57 -41.44 -17.27
CA ALA A 12 -17.10 -42.68 -17.83
C ALA A 12 -18.61 -42.94 -17.61
N SER A 13 -19.23 -42.23 -16.65
CA SER A 13 -20.68 -42.40 -16.38
C SER A 13 -21.59 -41.33 -17.01
N CYS A 14 -21.06 -40.22 -17.46
CA CYS A 14 -21.85 -39.12 -18.02
C CYS A 14 -21.85 -39.05 -19.55
N ARG A 15 -21.29 -40.06 -20.23
CA ARG A 15 -21.03 -39.96 -21.69
C ARG A 15 -22.22 -40.09 -22.61
N SER A 16 -23.40 -40.50 -22.15
CA SER A 16 -24.50 -40.87 -23.08
C SER A 16 -25.57 -39.80 -23.34
N GLY A 17 -25.45 -38.62 -22.75
CA GLY A 17 -26.47 -37.60 -22.93
C GLY A 17 -25.99 -36.16 -22.93
N LEU A 18 -24.71 -35.94 -22.60
CA LEU A 18 -24.23 -34.60 -22.32
C LEU A 18 -23.59 -33.87 -23.53
N PHE A 19 -23.08 -34.64 -24.48
CA PHE A 19 -22.35 -34.03 -25.64
C PHE A 19 -23.27 -33.22 -26.54
N ASP A 20 -24.56 -33.54 -26.60
CA ASP A 20 -25.53 -32.79 -27.41
C ASP A 20 -25.99 -31.46 -26.72
N MET A 21 -25.65 -31.25 -25.43
CA MET A 21 -26.08 -30.07 -24.67
C MET A 21 -24.95 -29.07 -24.31
N VAL A 22 -23.69 -29.47 -24.56
CA VAL A 22 -22.51 -28.68 -24.14
C VAL A 22 -21.89 -27.89 -25.29
N ASP A 23 -22.25 -28.21 -26.56
CA ASP A 23 -21.90 -27.39 -27.71
C ASP A 23 -22.68 -26.08 -27.71
N ILE A 24 -22.36 -25.21 -26.74
CA ILE A 24 -22.72 -23.79 -26.87
C ILE A 24 -21.75 -23.21 -27.89
N PRO A 25 -22.27 -22.59 -28.98
CA PRO A 25 -21.43 -21.94 -29.96
C PRO A 25 -20.47 -20.92 -29.32
N PRO A 26 -19.37 -20.56 -30.02
CA PRO A 26 -18.42 -19.58 -29.49
C PRO A 26 -19.03 -18.22 -29.13
N SER A 27 -20.21 -17.89 -29.66
CA SER A 27 -21.01 -16.74 -29.23
C SER A 27 -22.14 -17.22 -28.30
N TYR A 28 -22.02 -16.98 -27.05
CA TYR A 28 -22.97 -17.36 -26.00
C TYR A 28 -24.38 -16.80 -26.15
N THR A 29 -24.62 -15.97 -27.16
CA THR A 29 -25.85 -15.22 -27.37
C THR A 29 -26.78 -15.83 -28.41
N ASN A 30 -26.28 -16.72 -29.28
CA ASN A 30 -27.05 -17.21 -30.44
C ASN A 30 -28.15 -18.23 -30.09
N ASP A 31 -28.14 -18.84 -28.90
CA ASP A 31 -29.11 -19.86 -28.49
C ASP A 31 -30.16 -19.36 -27.49
N LEU A 32 -30.07 -18.08 -27.10
CA LEU A 32 -31.13 -17.49 -26.29
C LEU A 32 -32.14 -16.82 -27.22
N PRO A 33 -33.46 -17.06 -27.06
CA PRO A 33 -34.45 -16.30 -27.78
C PRO A 33 -34.25 -14.80 -27.55
N ASP A 34 -34.50 -13.99 -28.56
CA ASP A 34 -34.35 -12.51 -28.49
C ASP A 34 -35.12 -11.87 -27.32
N ASP A 35 -36.11 -12.55 -26.77
CA ASP A 35 -36.97 -12.16 -25.67
C ASP A 35 -36.63 -12.89 -24.37
N PHE A 36 -35.52 -13.59 -24.26
CA PHE A 36 -35.22 -14.38 -23.07
C PHE A 36 -34.66 -13.49 -21.97
N GLU A 37 -35.55 -12.99 -21.15
CA GLU A 37 -35.23 -12.40 -19.86
C GLU A 37 -35.18 -13.52 -18.81
N PHE A 38 -34.09 -13.60 -18.05
CA PHE A 38 -34.07 -14.41 -16.84
C PHE A 38 -34.98 -13.73 -15.81
N ASP A 39 -36.09 -14.33 -15.56
CA ASP A 39 -36.99 -13.94 -14.49
C ASP A 39 -36.75 -14.86 -13.28
N PRO A 40 -35.99 -14.38 -12.27
CA PRO A 40 -35.73 -15.18 -11.07
C PRO A 40 -37.01 -15.54 -10.34
N ASP A 41 -38.04 -14.72 -10.40
CA ASP A 41 -39.32 -14.99 -9.74
C ASP A 41 -40.09 -16.14 -10.43
N ALA A 42 -40.14 -16.12 -11.76
CA ALA A 42 -40.76 -17.20 -12.53
C ALA A 42 -40.04 -18.54 -12.36
N GLU A 43 -38.71 -18.57 -12.40
CA GLU A 43 -37.93 -19.78 -12.16
C GLU A 43 -38.11 -20.29 -10.72
N PHE A 44 -38.24 -19.36 -9.79
CA PHE A 44 -38.47 -19.67 -8.39
C PHE A 44 -39.87 -20.22 -8.13
N ILE A 45 -40.90 -19.61 -8.74
CA ILE A 45 -42.29 -20.10 -8.66
C ILE A 45 -42.39 -21.49 -9.26
N ARG A 46 -41.72 -21.75 -10.40
CA ARG A 46 -41.70 -23.07 -10.99
C ARG A 46 -41.04 -24.11 -10.07
N ALA A 47 -39.96 -23.71 -9.39
CA ALA A 47 -39.34 -24.61 -8.42
C ALA A 47 -40.24 -24.90 -7.22
N LEU A 48 -41.04 -23.91 -6.79
CA LEU A 48 -42.03 -24.10 -5.72
C LEU A 48 -43.19 -24.98 -6.16
N GLU A 49 -43.71 -24.82 -7.38
CA GLU A 49 -44.72 -25.70 -7.94
C GLU A 49 -44.26 -27.15 -7.99
N LEU A 50 -43.01 -27.38 -8.31
CA LEU A 50 -42.40 -28.75 -8.26
C LEU A 50 -42.40 -29.29 -6.85
N ILE A 51 -42.14 -28.48 -5.81
CA ILE A 51 -42.20 -28.91 -4.42
C ILE A 51 -43.63 -29.22 -4.01
N GLU A 52 -44.60 -28.36 -4.34
CA GLU A 52 -45.98 -28.61 -3.98
C GLU A 52 -46.49 -29.96 -4.55
N HIS A 53 -46.04 -30.34 -5.74
CA HIS A 53 -46.35 -31.64 -6.32
C HIS A 53 -45.65 -32.79 -5.61
N GLU A 54 -44.43 -32.60 -5.16
CA GLU A 54 -43.65 -33.68 -4.50
C GLU A 54 -43.98 -33.86 -3.00
N ILE A 55 -44.50 -32.80 -2.33
CA ILE A 55 -44.88 -32.84 -0.91
C ILE A 55 -46.04 -33.85 -0.66
N HIS A 56 -46.85 -34.12 -1.65
CA HIS A 56 -48.03 -35.02 -1.48
C HIS A 56 -47.67 -36.50 -1.28
N ASP A 57 -46.47 -36.95 -1.61
CA ASP A 57 -46.05 -38.37 -1.52
C ASP A 57 -44.94 -38.60 -0.47
N PHE A 58 -44.81 -37.75 0.58
CA PHE A 58 -43.60 -37.68 1.35
C PHE A 58 -43.64 -38.27 2.75
N GLU A 59 -42.70 -39.20 3.03
CA GLU A 59 -42.40 -39.70 4.38
C GLU A 59 -41.25 -38.93 5.02
N GLY A 60 -41.52 -37.94 5.85
CA GLY A 60 -40.51 -37.18 6.60
C GLY A 60 -41.01 -35.82 7.14
N ASP A 61 -40.21 -35.14 7.91
CA ASP A 61 -40.52 -33.79 8.43
C ASP A 61 -39.97 -32.71 7.48
N PRO A 62 -40.82 -32.15 6.60
CA PRO A 62 -40.42 -31.13 5.63
C PRO A 62 -39.92 -29.82 6.29
N SER A 63 -40.12 -29.69 7.62
CA SER A 63 -39.73 -28.50 8.36
C SER A 63 -38.21 -28.39 8.63
N LYS A 64 -37.45 -29.44 8.34
CA LYS A 64 -35.98 -29.45 8.57
C LYS A 64 -35.25 -29.41 7.24
N PRO A 65 -34.66 -28.26 6.89
CA PRO A 65 -33.89 -28.13 5.67
C PRO A 65 -32.67 -29.06 5.67
N LYS A 66 -32.41 -29.70 4.57
CA LYS A 66 -31.20 -30.51 4.37
C LYS A 66 -30.10 -29.67 3.70
N ILE A 67 -28.86 -29.90 4.13
CA ILE A 67 -27.68 -29.43 3.39
C ILE A 67 -27.59 -30.28 2.12
N GLY A 68 -27.34 -29.66 0.98
CA GLY A 68 -27.09 -30.35 -0.26
C GLY A 68 -25.90 -31.31 -0.12
N GLN A 69 -25.96 -32.43 -0.82
CA GLN A 69 -24.93 -33.48 -0.79
C GLN A 69 -24.07 -33.46 -2.05
N GLY A 70 -24.50 -32.80 -3.09
CA GLY A 70 -23.75 -32.67 -4.34
C GLY A 70 -22.44 -31.92 -4.16
N PRO A 71 -21.54 -31.99 -5.15
CA PRO A 71 -20.28 -31.25 -5.16
C PRO A 71 -20.44 -29.74 -5.00
N ASP A 72 -19.38 -29.05 -4.59
CA ASP A 72 -19.33 -27.58 -4.57
C ASP A 72 -19.50 -27.04 -6.00
N VAL A 73 -20.34 -26.03 -6.18
CA VAL A 73 -20.59 -25.35 -7.45
C VAL A 73 -19.87 -24.00 -7.45
N TYR A 74 -19.27 -23.64 -8.57
CA TYR A 74 -18.52 -22.42 -8.74
C TYR A 74 -19.25 -21.48 -9.67
N ILE A 75 -19.41 -20.22 -9.29
CA ILE A 75 -20.09 -19.19 -10.09
C ILE A 75 -19.14 -18.00 -10.25
N GLY A 76 -18.71 -17.71 -11.47
CA GLY A 76 -18.10 -16.44 -11.79
C GLY A 76 -19.16 -15.36 -11.81
N PHE A 77 -18.88 -14.22 -11.20
CA PHE A 77 -19.80 -13.10 -11.10
C PHE A 77 -19.12 -11.78 -11.43
N ASP A 78 -19.74 -10.99 -12.27
CA ASP A 78 -19.36 -9.65 -12.65
C ASP A 78 -20.61 -8.81 -12.85
N SER A 79 -20.48 -7.47 -12.91
CA SER A 79 -21.58 -6.57 -13.22
C SER A 79 -21.15 -5.39 -14.09
N GLU A 80 -21.94 -5.06 -15.10
CA GLU A 80 -21.74 -3.86 -15.89
C GLU A 80 -22.66 -2.75 -15.43
N PHE A 81 -22.11 -1.55 -15.26
CA PHE A 81 -22.86 -0.39 -14.79
C PHE A 81 -22.23 0.93 -15.24
N LEU A 82 -23.06 1.96 -15.33
CA LEU A 82 -22.61 3.34 -15.45
C LEU A 82 -22.37 3.92 -14.05
N SER A 83 -21.18 4.44 -13.83
CA SER A 83 -20.79 4.98 -12.53
C SER A 83 -21.61 6.21 -12.16
N GLY A 84 -22.26 6.16 -11.02
CA GLY A 84 -22.98 7.28 -10.42
C GLY A 84 -22.06 8.41 -9.94
N LYS A 85 -22.66 9.51 -9.49
CA LYS A 85 -21.97 10.59 -8.79
C LYS A 85 -21.78 10.23 -7.32
N LYS A 86 -20.85 10.90 -6.64
CA LYS A 86 -20.61 10.72 -5.21
C LYS A 86 -21.89 10.78 -4.38
N GLY A 87 -22.13 9.73 -3.60
CA GLY A 87 -23.32 9.60 -2.77
C GLY A 87 -24.59 9.24 -3.53
N GLY A 88 -24.50 8.98 -4.83
CA GLY A 88 -25.57 8.45 -5.67
C GLY A 88 -25.36 6.95 -5.96
N ASP A 89 -26.34 6.40 -6.65
CA ASP A 89 -26.32 5.00 -7.06
C ASP A 89 -25.70 4.86 -8.47
N ASN A 90 -25.12 3.71 -8.74
CA ASN A 90 -24.72 3.31 -10.09
C ASN A 90 -25.97 2.93 -10.89
N ASN A 91 -25.97 3.19 -12.19
CA ASN A 91 -26.97 2.60 -13.07
C ASN A 91 -26.46 1.24 -13.53
N VAL A 92 -27.02 0.18 -12.96
CA VAL A 92 -26.64 -1.21 -13.27
C VAL A 92 -27.27 -1.61 -14.60
N LEU A 93 -26.45 -2.02 -15.54
CA LEU A 93 -26.87 -2.43 -16.88
C LEU A 93 -27.20 -3.93 -16.92
N SER A 94 -26.37 -4.73 -16.28
CA SER A 94 -26.54 -6.20 -16.27
C SER A 94 -25.67 -6.86 -15.21
N LEU A 95 -26.03 -8.10 -14.84
CA LEU A 95 -25.29 -9.00 -13.98
C LEU A 95 -24.93 -10.25 -14.79
N GLN A 96 -23.66 -10.63 -14.79
CA GLN A 96 -23.12 -11.75 -15.55
C GLN A 96 -22.74 -12.89 -14.61
N PHE A 97 -23.17 -14.09 -14.96
CA PHE A 97 -22.87 -15.30 -14.21
C PHE A 97 -22.30 -16.36 -15.13
N TYR A 98 -21.27 -17.03 -14.66
CA TYR A 98 -20.69 -18.19 -15.33
C TYR A 98 -20.58 -19.34 -14.32
N LEU A 99 -21.61 -20.22 -14.32
CA LEU A 99 -21.68 -21.34 -13.39
C LEU A 99 -20.91 -22.53 -13.96
N ILE A 100 -20.05 -23.12 -13.14
CA ILE A 100 -19.34 -24.37 -13.45
C ILE A 100 -19.81 -25.45 -12.48
N GLY A 101 -20.42 -26.50 -13.02
CA GLY A 101 -20.82 -27.69 -12.33
C GLY A 101 -19.91 -28.87 -12.64
N GLU A 102 -20.30 -30.04 -12.16
CA GLU A 102 -19.56 -31.30 -12.37
C GLU A 102 -19.67 -31.82 -13.82
N CYS A 103 -20.76 -31.51 -14.49
CA CYS A 103 -21.06 -32.00 -15.83
C CYS A 103 -21.01 -30.95 -16.93
N GLY A 104 -20.60 -29.72 -16.61
CA GLY A 104 -20.50 -28.66 -17.62
C GLY A 104 -20.54 -27.25 -17.02
N PHE A 105 -21.00 -26.30 -17.83
CA PHE A 105 -21.11 -24.91 -17.43
C PHE A 105 -22.41 -24.27 -17.93
N LEU A 106 -22.83 -23.20 -17.26
CA LEU A 106 -24.01 -22.42 -17.59
C LEU A 106 -23.69 -20.92 -17.54
N PRO A 107 -23.48 -20.26 -18.69
CA PRO A 107 -23.42 -18.81 -18.75
C PRO A 107 -24.82 -18.22 -18.64
N LYS A 108 -24.95 -17.07 -17.96
CA LYS A 108 -26.24 -16.38 -17.80
C LYS A 108 -26.02 -14.89 -17.57
N ILE A 109 -26.85 -14.08 -18.23
CA ILE A 109 -26.94 -12.65 -17.99
C ILE A 109 -28.33 -12.34 -17.45
N ILE A 110 -28.39 -11.41 -16.51
CA ILE A 110 -29.63 -10.92 -15.90
C ILE A 110 -29.62 -9.40 -16.00
N TYR A 111 -30.75 -8.85 -16.45
CA TYR A 111 -30.94 -7.44 -16.58
C TYR A 111 -31.85 -6.91 -15.46
N PRO A 112 -31.51 -5.76 -14.88
CA PRO A 112 -32.46 -5.07 -13.97
C PRO A 112 -33.75 -4.72 -14.71
N THR A 113 -34.86 -4.62 -13.96
CA THR A 113 -36.14 -4.21 -14.53
C THR A 113 -36.26 -2.69 -14.70
N GLY A 114 -35.31 -1.93 -14.15
CA GLY A 114 -35.20 -0.48 -14.27
C GLY A 114 -33.92 0.06 -13.61
N ASP A 115 -33.84 1.39 -13.51
CA ASP A 115 -32.59 2.09 -13.12
C ASP A 115 -32.43 2.27 -11.60
N THR A 116 -33.44 1.97 -10.81
CA THR A 116 -33.42 2.17 -9.35
C THR A 116 -32.95 0.92 -8.60
N LYS A 117 -32.45 1.09 -7.38
CA LYS A 117 -32.02 -0.04 -6.54
C LYS A 117 -33.12 -1.08 -6.29
N SER A 118 -34.37 -0.67 -6.19
CA SER A 118 -35.49 -1.58 -5.99
C SER A 118 -35.83 -2.43 -7.21
N GLU A 119 -35.34 -2.02 -8.38
CA GLU A 119 -35.54 -2.72 -9.65
C GLU A 119 -34.36 -3.63 -10.01
N ARG A 120 -33.34 -3.67 -9.16
CA ARG A 120 -32.21 -4.61 -9.30
C ARG A 120 -32.64 -6.02 -8.89
N PRO A 121 -32.04 -7.06 -9.51
CA PRO A 121 -32.33 -8.43 -9.15
C PRO A 121 -32.06 -8.74 -7.67
N SER A 122 -32.87 -9.63 -7.08
CA SER A 122 -32.61 -10.16 -5.75
C SER A 122 -31.49 -11.21 -5.82
N PHE A 123 -30.51 -11.11 -4.94
CA PHE A 123 -29.42 -12.06 -4.83
C PHE A 123 -29.94 -13.49 -4.62
N TYR A 124 -30.88 -13.64 -3.68
CA TYR A 124 -31.37 -14.96 -3.30
C TYR A 124 -32.16 -15.64 -4.43
N LYS A 125 -33.08 -14.91 -5.07
CA LYS A 125 -33.86 -15.40 -6.20
C LYS A 125 -32.97 -15.73 -7.40
N THR A 126 -31.99 -14.87 -7.68
CA THR A 126 -31.05 -15.06 -8.78
C THR A 126 -30.21 -16.31 -8.63
N ILE A 127 -29.52 -16.46 -7.47
CA ILE A 127 -28.63 -17.61 -7.26
C ILE A 127 -29.45 -18.89 -7.20
N SER A 128 -30.60 -18.84 -6.63
CA SER A 128 -31.53 -19.98 -6.56
C SER A 128 -31.98 -20.42 -7.93
N GLY A 129 -32.46 -19.50 -8.74
CA GLY A 129 -32.89 -19.78 -10.10
C GLY A 129 -31.74 -20.32 -10.97
N LEU A 130 -30.50 -19.84 -10.76
CA LEU A 130 -29.32 -20.40 -11.45
C LEU A 130 -29.05 -21.85 -11.10
N ILE A 131 -29.17 -22.23 -9.81
CA ILE A 131 -29.00 -23.61 -9.37
C ILE A 131 -30.08 -24.51 -9.93
N VAL A 132 -31.35 -24.10 -9.87
CA VAL A 132 -32.48 -24.87 -10.48
C VAL A 132 -32.25 -25.08 -11.97
N LYS A 133 -31.87 -23.98 -12.67
CA LYS A 133 -31.58 -24.06 -14.11
C LYS A 133 -30.41 -25.00 -14.44
N ALA A 134 -29.36 -24.99 -13.60
CA ALA A 134 -28.24 -25.91 -13.75
C ALA A 134 -28.63 -27.36 -13.53
N LEU A 135 -29.57 -27.63 -12.60
CA LEU A 135 -30.16 -28.96 -12.42
C LEU A 135 -31.04 -29.40 -13.61
N GLU A 136 -31.91 -28.51 -14.09
CA GLU A 136 -32.74 -28.76 -15.27
C GLU A 136 -31.88 -29.07 -16.52
N LYS A 137 -30.78 -28.36 -16.70
CA LYS A 137 -29.84 -28.57 -17.81
C LYS A 137 -28.80 -29.67 -17.55
N GLN A 138 -28.90 -30.36 -16.43
CA GLN A 138 -27.95 -31.42 -16.00
C GLN A 138 -26.47 -30.93 -15.97
N VAL A 139 -26.23 -29.64 -15.78
CA VAL A 139 -24.90 -29.11 -15.53
C VAL A 139 -24.41 -29.54 -14.15
N ILE A 140 -25.35 -29.69 -13.21
CA ILE A 140 -25.18 -30.33 -11.91
C ILE A 140 -26.23 -31.45 -11.76
N LEU A 141 -25.88 -32.52 -11.06
CA LEU A 141 -26.75 -33.66 -10.91
C LEU A 141 -27.51 -33.69 -9.59
N GLU A 142 -26.95 -33.04 -8.58
CA GLU A 142 -27.52 -32.95 -7.24
C GLU A 142 -27.43 -31.52 -6.70
N TRP A 143 -28.26 -31.25 -5.70
CA TRP A 143 -28.22 -30.00 -5.00
C TRP A 143 -26.84 -29.76 -4.34
N PRO A 144 -26.14 -28.68 -4.65
CA PRO A 144 -24.76 -28.48 -4.21
C PRO A 144 -24.68 -28.31 -2.69
N ARG A 145 -23.64 -28.86 -2.09
CA ARG A 145 -23.34 -28.64 -0.68
C ARG A 145 -23.02 -27.17 -0.41
N ARG A 146 -22.31 -26.55 -1.35
CA ARG A 146 -21.85 -25.15 -1.22
C ARG A 146 -21.76 -24.50 -2.60
N ILE A 147 -22.07 -23.22 -2.64
CA ILE A 147 -21.89 -22.38 -3.81
C ILE A 147 -20.72 -21.43 -3.54
N ILE A 148 -19.76 -21.34 -4.45
CA ILE A 148 -18.61 -20.47 -4.37
C ILE A 148 -18.75 -19.43 -5.47
N ILE A 149 -19.03 -18.18 -5.09
CA ILE A 149 -19.16 -17.05 -6.02
C ILE A 149 -17.81 -16.34 -6.10
N CYS A 150 -17.22 -16.33 -7.29
CA CYS A 150 -15.91 -15.77 -7.59
C CYS A 150 -16.07 -14.49 -8.40
N GLY A 151 -15.45 -13.41 -8.00
CA GLY A 151 -15.43 -12.15 -8.78
C GLY A 151 -14.13 -11.40 -8.57
N PHE A 152 -13.89 -10.41 -9.42
CA PHE A 152 -12.74 -9.52 -9.30
C PHE A 152 -13.18 -8.18 -8.74
N PHE A 153 -12.78 -7.87 -7.51
CA PHE A 153 -13.24 -6.70 -6.76
C PHE A 153 -14.73 -6.72 -6.43
N LEU A 154 -15.21 -7.86 -5.95
CA LEU A 154 -16.62 -8.13 -5.60
C LEU A 154 -17.34 -7.01 -4.83
N ARG A 155 -16.61 -6.20 -4.09
CA ARG A 155 -17.15 -5.03 -3.40
C ARG A 155 -17.83 -4.04 -4.35
N LEU A 156 -17.39 -3.97 -5.60
CA LEU A 156 -17.93 -3.11 -6.63
C LEU A 156 -19.24 -3.68 -7.19
N ASP A 157 -19.31 -5.01 -7.34
CA ASP A 157 -20.38 -5.74 -8.02
C ASP A 157 -21.55 -6.11 -7.10
N LEU A 158 -21.28 -6.47 -5.85
CA LEU A 158 -22.31 -6.88 -4.91
C LEU A 158 -23.46 -5.85 -4.74
N PRO A 159 -23.25 -4.53 -4.84
CA PRO A 159 -24.36 -3.57 -4.83
C PRO A 159 -25.30 -3.64 -6.04
N ALA A 160 -24.92 -4.39 -7.10
CA ALA A 160 -25.82 -4.63 -8.23
C ALA A 160 -27.06 -5.45 -7.83
N PHE A 161 -27.05 -6.11 -6.67
CA PHE A 161 -28.22 -6.76 -6.12
C PHE A 161 -29.06 -5.80 -5.28
N GLY A 162 -30.38 -5.79 -5.50
CA GLY A 162 -31.32 -4.94 -4.80
C GLY A 162 -31.49 -5.25 -3.31
N ASP A 163 -31.21 -6.49 -2.91
CA ASP A 163 -31.36 -6.98 -1.54
C ASP A 163 -30.02 -7.10 -0.77
N LEU A 164 -28.97 -6.44 -1.22
CA LEU A 164 -27.67 -6.44 -0.53
C LEU A 164 -27.80 -6.14 0.98
N ILE A 165 -28.69 -5.21 1.34
CA ILE A 165 -28.91 -4.81 2.73
C ILE A 165 -29.31 -5.98 3.63
N THR A 166 -29.96 -7.02 3.09
CA THR A 166 -30.44 -8.18 3.85
C THR A 166 -29.33 -9.15 4.22
N PHE A 167 -28.29 -9.26 3.37
CA PHE A 167 -27.20 -10.22 3.59
C PHE A 167 -25.85 -9.56 3.88
N LYS A 168 -25.69 -8.24 3.66
CA LYS A 168 -24.39 -7.56 3.84
C LYS A 168 -23.79 -7.72 5.25
N ARG A 169 -24.60 -7.87 6.29
CA ARG A 169 -24.13 -8.09 7.67
C ARG A 169 -23.56 -9.49 7.89
N LYS A 170 -23.80 -10.40 6.97
CA LYS A 170 -23.24 -11.74 6.99
C LYS A 170 -21.91 -11.81 6.24
N LEU A 171 -21.50 -10.70 5.59
CA LEU A 171 -20.28 -10.59 4.84
C LEU A 171 -19.19 -10.00 5.74
N ASP A 172 -18.05 -10.72 5.89
CA ASP A 172 -16.87 -10.21 6.60
C ASP A 172 -15.95 -9.47 5.63
N SER A 173 -15.02 -8.72 6.10
CA SER A 173 -14.03 -8.04 5.30
C SER A 173 -12.61 -8.35 5.79
N ALA A 174 -11.65 -8.39 4.89
CA ALA A 174 -10.25 -8.46 5.24
C ALA A 174 -9.49 -7.30 4.61
N GLY A 175 -8.82 -6.52 5.45
CA GLY A 175 -7.98 -5.42 4.98
C GLY A 175 -8.73 -4.32 4.21
N GLY A 176 -10.01 -4.09 4.53
CA GLY A 176 -10.83 -3.05 3.86
C GLY A 176 -11.36 -3.45 2.48
N ARG A 177 -11.16 -4.70 2.08
CA ARG A 177 -11.83 -5.32 0.93
C ARG A 177 -12.88 -6.28 1.46
N ILE A 178 -13.99 -6.43 0.74
CA ILE A 178 -14.84 -7.58 0.95
C ILE A 178 -14.01 -8.76 0.50
N ALA A 179 -13.46 -9.39 1.47
CA ALA A 179 -12.78 -10.61 1.22
C ALA A 179 -13.83 -11.69 1.21
N SER A 180 -13.50 -12.71 0.53
CA SER A 180 -14.12 -13.96 0.71
C SER A 180 -14.17 -14.28 2.17
N ILE A 181 -15.27 -14.50 2.56
CA ILE A 181 -15.64 -14.74 3.89
C ILE A 181 -15.68 -16.22 4.07
N ASP A 182 -15.08 -16.67 5.14
CA ASP A 182 -15.35 -17.98 5.66
C ASP A 182 -16.76 -18.13 6.28
N SER A 183 -17.57 -17.10 6.20
CA SER A 183 -18.96 -17.20 6.59
C SER A 183 -19.81 -17.55 5.38
N SER A 184 -20.33 -18.76 5.34
CA SER A 184 -21.44 -19.12 4.50
C SER A 184 -22.64 -18.24 4.84
N VAL A 185 -23.29 -17.72 3.82
CA VAL A 185 -24.62 -17.19 3.98
C VAL A 185 -25.54 -18.42 4.03
N ASP A 186 -25.93 -18.81 5.22
CA ASP A 186 -26.88 -19.89 5.41
C ASP A 186 -28.27 -19.32 5.14
N PHE A 187 -28.96 -19.97 4.23
CA PHE A 187 -30.37 -19.70 3.97
C PHE A 187 -31.16 -20.76 4.72
N GLU A 188 -31.73 -20.36 5.84
CA GLU A 188 -32.63 -21.23 6.58
C GLU A 188 -34.05 -21.05 6.09
N PRO A 189 -34.72 -22.11 5.65
CA PRO A 189 -36.16 -22.06 5.31
C PRO A 189 -37.00 -21.80 6.54
N ASP A 190 -38.06 -21.03 6.37
CA ASP A 190 -39.20 -21.09 7.23
C ASP A 190 -40.23 -22.05 6.59
N PRO A 191 -40.35 -23.28 7.15
CA PRO A 191 -41.13 -24.31 6.54
C PRO A 191 -42.65 -24.10 6.62
N SER A 192 -43.11 -23.07 7.33
CA SER A 192 -44.53 -22.81 7.53
C SER A 192 -45.18 -21.93 6.45
N ASP A 193 -44.38 -21.40 5.53
CA ASP A 193 -44.85 -20.41 4.56
C ASP A 193 -43.96 -20.36 3.31
N ILE A 194 -44.49 -20.84 2.21
CA ILE A 194 -43.77 -20.88 0.93
C ILE A 194 -43.37 -19.47 0.46
N GLU A 195 -44.19 -18.46 0.73
CA GLU A 195 -43.92 -17.06 0.40
C GLU A 195 -42.76 -16.52 1.26
N LYS A 196 -42.68 -16.96 2.53
CA LYS A 196 -41.49 -16.71 3.37
C LYS A 196 -40.27 -17.47 2.97
N LEU A 197 -40.46 -18.69 2.43
CA LEU A 197 -39.36 -19.45 1.84
C LEU A 197 -38.70 -18.67 0.70
N LEU A 198 -39.47 -18.03 -0.16
CA LEU A 198 -38.99 -17.14 -1.22
C LEU A 198 -38.21 -15.94 -0.66
N HIS A 199 -38.82 -15.31 0.35
CA HIS A 199 -38.21 -14.12 0.94
C HIS A 199 -37.08 -14.39 1.93
N ASN A 200 -37.09 -15.51 2.61
CA ASN A 200 -36.13 -15.91 3.61
C ASN A 200 -35.03 -16.85 3.10
N LYS A 201 -34.91 -16.98 1.74
CA LYS A 201 -33.74 -17.56 1.22
C LYS A 201 -33.59 -19.04 1.21
N THR A 202 -34.67 -19.64 1.15
CA THR A 202 -34.73 -21.06 1.17
C THR A 202 -34.82 -21.68 -0.13
N PHE A 203 -34.27 -22.75 -0.26
CA PHE A 203 -34.22 -23.40 -1.44
C PHE A 203 -34.58 -24.83 -1.52
N VAL A 204 -34.92 -25.15 -2.54
CA VAL A 204 -35.72 -26.22 -2.88
C VAL A 204 -34.98 -27.30 -3.61
N THR A 205 -35.37 -28.42 -3.41
CA THR A 205 -34.75 -29.65 -3.88
C THR A 205 -35.06 -29.90 -5.32
N SER A 206 -34.09 -30.39 -6.00
CA SER A 206 -34.31 -31.09 -7.25
C SER A 206 -34.47 -32.59 -7.05
N ALA A 207 -34.23 -33.06 -5.90
CA ALA A 207 -34.32 -34.48 -5.69
C ALA A 207 -35.73 -34.83 -5.30
N ASN A 208 -36.22 -35.90 -5.74
CA ASN A 208 -37.54 -36.50 -5.45
C ASN A 208 -37.73 -36.87 -3.97
N ASP A 209 -37.15 -36.12 -3.04
CA ASP A 209 -37.23 -36.39 -1.60
C ASP A 209 -38.01 -35.34 -0.80
N GLY A 210 -38.55 -34.32 -1.48
CA GLY A 210 -39.46 -33.32 -0.87
C GLY A 210 -38.90 -32.42 0.23
N PHE A 211 -37.59 -32.43 0.48
CA PHE A 211 -36.99 -31.57 1.51
C PHE A 211 -36.49 -30.24 0.97
N SER A 212 -36.68 -29.21 1.74
CA SER A 212 -35.98 -27.93 1.52
C SER A 212 -34.49 -28.10 1.65
N ARG A 213 -33.72 -27.40 0.84
CA ARG A 213 -32.25 -27.38 0.88
C ARG A 213 -31.72 -26.08 1.37
N LEU A 214 -30.65 -26.13 2.17
CA LEU A 214 -29.90 -24.95 2.52
C LEU A 214 -28.93 -24.59 1.39
N LEU A 215 -28.89 -23.33 1.02
CA LEU A 215 -27.82 -22.79 0.22
C LEU A 215 -26.72 -22.25 1.13
N GLN A 216 -25.55 -22.84 1.05
CA GLN A 216 -24.34 -22.29 1.66
C GLN A 216 -23.54 -21.54 0.60
N VAL A 217 -23.49 -20.23 0.70
CA VAL A 217 -22.78 -19.39 -0.26
C VAL A 217 -21.52 -18.80 0.34
N ARG A 218 -20.41 -18.99 -0.37
CA ARG A 218 -19.13 -18.37 -0.07
C ARG A 218 -18.75 -17.44 -1.20
N PHE A 219 -18.29 -16.22 -0.85
CA PHE A 219 -17.74 -15.28 -1.83
C PHE A 219 -16.22 -15.34 -1.85
N VAL A 220 -15.61 -15.24 -3.02
CA VAL A 220 -14.17 -15.20 -3.23
C VAL A 220 -13.81 -14.06 -4.15
N ASP A 221 -13.17 -13.04 -3.59
CA ASP A 221 -12.57 -11.98 -4.39
C ASP A 221 -11.17 -12.42 -4.88
N VAL A 222 -11.07 -12.81 -6.14
CA VAL A 222 -9.82 -13.29 -6.74
C VAL A 222 -8.73 -12.21 -6.76
N GLY A 223 -9.11 -10.92 -6.72
CA GLY A 223 -8.18 -9.81 -6.56
C GLY A 223 -7.39 -9.82 -5.25
N SER A 224 -7.84 -10.61 -4.24
CA SER A 224 -7.10 -10.82 -2.98
C SER A 224 -5.93 -11.81 -3.13
N HIS A 225 -5.82 -12.46 -4.27
CA HIS A 225 -4.81 -13.47 -4.60
C HIS A 225 -3.86 -13.04 -5.71
N VAL A 226 -3.81 -11.78 -6.06
CA VAL A 226 -2.88 -11.23 -7.04
C VAL A 226 -2.11 -10.05 -6.47
N ALA A 227 -1.00 -9.70 -7.11
CA ALA A 227 -0.23 -8.51 -6.75
C ALA A 227 -1.08 -7.24 -6.96
N VAL A 228 -0.81 -6.21 -6.17
CA VAL A 228 -1.49 -4.92 -6.31
C VAL A 228 -1.22 -4.35 -7.70
N GLY A 229 -2.30 -3.97 -8.39
CA GLY A 229 -2.22 -3.45 -9.75
C GLY A 229 -2.42 -4.49 -10.86
N THR A 230 -2.53 -5.79 -10.52
CA THR A 230 -2.91 -6.83 -11.49
C THR A 230 -4.36 -6.61 -11.94
N SER A 231 -4.56 -6.61 -13.25
CA SER A 231 -5.89 -6.48 -13.88
C SER A 231 -6.51 -7.84 -14.20
N ILE A 232 -7.83 -7.86 -14.40
CA ILE A 232 -8.53 -9.06 -14.86
C ILE A 232 -8.04 -9.51 -16.25
N LYS A 233 -7.58 -8.57 -17.11
CA LYS A 233 -6.95 -8.89 -18.40
C LYS A 233 -5.72 -9.78 -18.22
N GLN A 234 -4.80 -9.37 -17.34
CA GLN A 234 -3.60 -10.15 -17.03
C GLN A 234 -3.94 -11.54 -16.43
N MET A 235 -4.99 -11.64 -15.62
CA MET A 235 -5.45 -12.94 -15.12
C MET A 235 -6.01 -13.83 -16.23
N GLY A 236 -6.75 -13.24 -17.17
CA GLY A 236 -7.25 -13.94 -18.35
C GLY A 236 -6.11 -14.46 -19.22
N ASP A 237 -5.09 -13.63 -19.49
CA ASP A 237 -3.92 -14.03 -20.26
C ASP A 237 -3.21 -15.24 -19.62
N LEU A 238 -3.10 -15.26 -18.30
CA LEU A 238 -2.48 -16.35 -17.54
C LEU A 238 -3.19 -17.70 -17.68
N ILE A 239 -4.51 -17.68 -17.74
CA ILE A 239 -5.30 -18.91 -17.89
C ILE A 239 -5.60 -19.22 -19.36
N HIS A 240 -4.95 -18.54 -20.30
CA HIS A 240 -5.17 -18.65 -21.73
C HIS A 240 -6.61 -18.35 -22.18
N LEU A 241 -7.27 -17.48 -21.44
CA LEU A 241 -8.60 -16.97 -21.71
C LEU A 241 -8.56 -15.44 -21.71
N PRO A 242 -8.08 -14.79 -22.78
CA PRO A 242 -7.86 -13.34 -22.80
C PRO A 242 -9.17 -12.59 -22.64
N LYS A 243 -9.11 -11.47 -21.89
CA LYS A 243 -10.22 -10.52 -21.82
C LYS A 243 -10.50 -9.96 -23.20
N LEU A 244 -11.78 -9.85 -23.54
CA LEU A 244 -12.18 -9.27 -24.82
C LEU A 244 -11.94 -7.76 -24.85
N GLU A 245 -11.62 -7.24 -26.02
CA GLU A 245 -11.50 -5.79 -26.22
C GLU A 245 -12.86 -5.21 -26.58
N ILE A 246 -13.12 -3.99 -26.12
CA ILE A 246 -14.34 -3.27 -26.48
C ILE A 246 -14.28 -2.94 -27.97
N PRO A 247 -15.34 -3.19 -28.75
CA PRO A 247 -15.34 -2.88 -30.19
C PRO A 247 -15.03 -1.41 -30.48
N GLU A 248 -14.40 -1.16 -31.63
CA GLU A 248 -14.05 0.19 -32.07
C GLU A 248 -15.27 1.11 -32.11
N GLY A 249 -15.13 2.33 -31.60
CA GLY A 249 -16.22 3.31 -31.51
C GLY A 249 -16.99 3.27 -30.18
N PHE A 250 -16.72 2.32 -29.29
CA PHE A 250 -17.29 2.25 -27.95
C PHE A 250 -16.24 2.43 -26.86
N SER A 251 -16.68 2.75 -25.65
CA SER A 251 -15.79 2.92 -24.50
C SER A 251 -16.38 2.31 -23.24
N ILE A 252 -15.52 1.96 -22.27
CA ILE A 252 -15.94 1.38 -21.00
C ILE A 252 -16.80 2.34 -20.17
N GLU A 253 -16.66 3.64 -20.36
CA GLU A 253 -17.48 4.64 -19.68
C GLU A 253 -18.91 4.72 -20.23
N ARG A 254 -19.14 4.12 -21.42
CA ARG A 254 -20.42 4.17 -22.12
C ARG A 254 -20.86 2.77 -22.59
N MET A 255 -20.81 1.82 -21.69
CA MET A 255 -21.26 0.44 -21.94
C MET A 255 -22.78 0.39 -22.25
N ASP A 256 -23.54 1.39 -21.85
CA ASP A 256 -24.94 1.58 -22.26
C ASP A 256 -25.11 1.70 -23.78
N LEU A 257 -24.18 2.37 -24.44
CA LEU A 257 -24.22 2.48 -25.91
C LEU A 257 -23.84 1.15 -26.57
N LEU A 258 -22.90 0.40 -25.99
CA LEU A 258 -22.55 -0.93 -26.50
C LEU A 258 -23.76 -1.87 -26.33
N LEU A 259 -24.43 -1.86 -25.18
CA LEU A 259 -25.64 -2.64 -24.93
C LEU A 259 -26.76 -2.30 -25.94
N LEU A 260 -26.95 -1.00 -26.22
CA LEU A 260 -27.98 -0.52 -27.14
C LEU A 260 -27.71 -0.88 -28.60
N HIS A 261 -26.46 -0.76 -29.06
CA HIS A 261 -26.11 -0.86 -30.49
C HIS A 261 -25.49 -2.21 -30.87
N ASN A 262 -24.87 -2.92 -29.92
CA ASN A 262 -24.28 -4.23 -30.16
C ASN A 262 -24.37 -5.09 -28.90
N ARG A 263 -25.61 -5.55 -28.61
CA ARG A 263 -25.91 -6.37 -27.45
C ARG A 263 -25.08 -7.65 -27.38
N ALA A 264 -24.86 -8.31 -28.49
CA ALA A 264 -24.07 -9.56 -28.54
C ALA A 264 -22.64 -9.34 -28.03
N ALA A 265 -21.95 -8.30 -28.52
CA ALA A 265 -20.60 -7.97 -28.06
C ALA A 265 -20.58 -7.55 -26.59
N PHE A 266 -21.62 -6.85 -26.11
CA PHE A 266 -21.77 -6.48 -24.71
C PHE A 266 -21.90 -7.72 -23.81
N GLU A 267 -22.75 -8.65 -24.18
CA GLU A 267 -23.01 -9.88 -23.42
C GLU A 267 -21.77 -10.78 -23.39
N GLU A 268 -21.09 -10.95 -24.54
CA GLU A 268 -19.86 -11.74 -24.64
C GLU A 268 -18.74 -11.14 -23.77
N TYR A 269 -18.60 -9.81 -23.81
CA TYR A 269 -17.61 -9.08 -23.02
C TYR A 269 -17.82 -9.29 -21.51
N GLY A 270 -19.03 -9.08 -20.99
CA GLY A 270 -19.31 -9.23 -19.56
C GLY A 270 -19.25 -10.70 -19.10
N LEU A 271 -19.75 -11.65 -19.90
CA LEU A 271 -19.62 -13.09 -19.58
C LEU A 271 -18.17 -13.53 -19.52
N ARG A 272 -17.28 -12.95 -20.36
CA ARG A 272 -15.86 -13.28 -20.33
C ARG A 272 -15.20 -12.89 -19.02
N ASP A 273 -15.55 -11.76 -18.43
CA ASP A 273 -14.99 -11.33 -17.15
C ASP A 273 -15.44 -12.25 -16.01
N ALA A 274 -16.70 -12.65 -15.99
CA ALA A 274 -17.20 -13.63 -15.04
C ALA A 274 -16.52 -15.00 -15.22
N GLU A 275 -16.31 -15.45 -16.47
CA GLU A 275 -15.60 -16.71 -16.76
C GLU A 275 -14.15 -16.68 -16.29
N ILE A 276 -13.42 -15.57 -16.57
CA ILE A 276 -12.03 -15.41 -16.11
C ILE A 276 -11.96 -15.54 -14.60
N ALA A 277 -12.84 -14.87 -13.86
CA ALA A 277 -12.83 -14.89 -12.41
C ALA A 277 -12.97 -16.32 -11.84
N VAL A 278 -13.90 -17.11 -12.33
CA VAL A 278 -14.13 -18.47 -11.80
C VAL A 278 -13.03 -19.44 -12.23
N ARG A 279 -12.55 -19.38 -13.48
CA ARG A 279 -11.46 -20.25 -13.95
C ARG A 279 -10.14 -19.92 -13.29
N TYR A 280 -9.86 -18.65 -13.06
CA TYR A 280 -8.70 -18.25 -12.28
C TYR A 280 -8.78 -18.77 -10.85
N HIS A 281 -9.94 -18.72 -10.22
CA HIS A 281 -10.16 -19.31 -8.90
C HIS A 281 -9.86 -20.83 -8.91
N GLN A 282 -10.33 -21.58 -9.92
CA GLN A 282 -10.02 -23.00 -10.04
C GLN A 282 -8.52 -23.26 -10.15
N LYS A 283 -7.80 -22.47 -10.97
CA LYS A 283 -6.32 -22.55 -11.06
C LYS A 283 -5.66 -22.34 -9.69
N LEU A 284 -6.15 -21.34 -8.92
CA LEU A 284 -5.64 -21.10 -7.55
C LEU A 284 -5.92 -22.29 -6.62
N GLN A 285 -7.06 -22.96 -6.76
CA GLN A 285 -7.38 -24.15 -5.98
C GLN A 285 -6.46 -25.32 -6.31
N ASP A 286 -6.17 -25.54 -7.59
CA ASP A 286 -5.24 -26.58 -8.04
C ASP A 286 -3.82 -26.31 -7.52
N PHE A 287 -3.40 -25.05 -7.57
CA PHE A 287 -2.15 -24.64 -6.96
C PHE A 287 -2.14 -24.89 -5.43
N ALA A 288 -3.20 -24.49 -4.72
CA ALA A 288 -3.30 -24.70 -3.28
C ALA A 288 -3.30 -26.19 -2.93
N GLU A 289 -3.97 -27.05 -3.70
CA GLU A 289 -3.96 -28.50 -3.52
C GLU A 289 -2.56 -29.08 -3.69
N THR A 290 -1.87 -28.69 -4.76
CA THR A 290 -0.47 -29.11 -5.00
C THR A 290 0.43 -28.72 -3.84
N GLN A 291 0.31 -27.47 -3.35
CA GLN A 291 1.19 -26.94 -2.32
C GLN A 291 0.81 -27.40 -0.90
N THR A 292 -0.48 -27.59 -0.62
CA THR A 292 -0.94 -27.83 0.76
C THR A 292 -1.69 -29.14 0.95
N GLY A 293 -1.94 -29.90 -0.11
CA GLY A 293 -2.78 -31.10 -0.07
C GLY A 293 -4.29 -30.80 0.10
N SER A 294 -4.71 -29.57 -0.14
CA SER A 294 -6.11 -29.15 0.07
C SER A 294 -6.51 -28.04 -0.89
N ARG A 295 -7.59 -28.24 -1.63
CA ARG A 295 -8.21 -27.24 -2.54
C ARG A 295 -8.78 -26.02 -1.82
N SER A 296 -8.93 -26.07 -0.50
CA SER A 296 -9.48 -24.95 0.26
C SER A 296 -8.53 -23.74 0.24
N LEU A 297 -8.95 -22.67 -0.44
CA LEU A 297 -8.22 -21.40 -0.48
C LEU A 297 -8.53 -20.58 0.77
N PRO A 298 -7.52 -20.05 1.46
CA PRO A 298 -7.70 -18.95 2.41
C PRO A 298 -8.19 -17.68 1.72
N VAL A 299 -8.69 -16.75 2.51
CA VAL A 299 -9.27 -15.47 2.02
C VAL A 299 -8.29 -14.63 1.18
N THR A 300 -6.99 -14.76 1.46
CA THR A 300 -5.95 -13.96 0.79
C THR A 300 -4.71 -14.81 0.48
N ALA A 301 -3.91 -14.37 -0.50
CA ALA A 301 -2.62 -14.99 -0.80
C ALA A 301 -1.72 -15.11 0.46
N SER A 302 -1.75 -14.10 1.34
CA SER A 302 -0.98 -14.15 2.58
C SER A 302 -1.48 -15.22 3.56
N GLY A 303 -2.76 -15.55 3.54
CA GLY A 303 -3.31 -16.69 4.28
C GLY A 303 -2.80 -18.04 3.72
N LEU A 304 -2.70 -18.13 2.38
CA LEU A 304 -2.13 -19.30 1.72
C LEU A 304 -0.65 -19.48 2.05
N ALA A 305 0.12 -18.38 2.04
CA ALA A 305 1.53 -18.41 2.46
C ALA A 305 1.71 -18.96 3.88
N VAL A 306 0.87 -18.54 4.84
CA VAL A 306 0.88 -19.09 6.20
C VAL A 306 0.52 -20.58 6.22
N LYS A 307 -0.48 -21.00 5.43
CA LYS A 307 -0.89 -22.41 5.33
C LYS A 307 0.25 -23.28 4.76
N MET A 308 0.92 -22.82 3.70
CA MET A 308 2.08 -23.50 3.11
C MET A 308 3.24 -23.62 4.12
N PHE A 309 3.59 -22.51 4.76
CA PHE A 309 4.63 -22.47 5.78
C PHE A 309 4.34 -23.42 6.96
N THR A 310 3.11 -23.41 7.48
CA THR A 310 2.70 -24.29 8.57
C THR A 310 2.78 -25.77 8.19
N LYS A 311 2.41 -26.11 6.95
CA LYS A 311 2.55 -27.46 6.42
C LYS A 311 4.03 -27.87 6.37
N GLN A 312 4.91 -27.05 5.85
CA GLN A 312 6.34 -27.36 5.78
C GLN A 312 6.99 -27.54 7.15
N LEU A 313 6.63 -26.70 8.14
CA LEU A 313 7.08 -26.91 9.51
C LEU A 313 6.64 -28.28 10.05
N GLN A 314 5.41 -28.67 9.77
CA GLN A 314 4.85 -29.94 10.20
C GLN A 314 5.57 -31.13 9.52
N GLU A 315 5.86 -31.03 8.23
CA GLU A 315 6.61 -32.02 7.46
C GLU A 315 8.08 -32.12 7.94
N SER A 316 8.66 -31.01 8.41
CA SER A 316 10.00 -30.97 9.00
C SER A 316 10.03 -31.45 10.46
N GLY A 317 8.89 -31.89 11.02
CA GLY A 317 8.80 -32.37 12.41
C GLY A 317 8.93 -31.27 13.47
N VAL A 318 8.82 -30.00 13.10
CA VAL A 318 8.94 -28.86 14.02
C VAL A 318 7.63 -28.63 14.75
N ASP A 319 7.68 -28.62 16.07
CA ASP A 319 6.50 -28.22 16.86
C ASP A 319 6.23 -26.71 16.68
N PHE A 320 5.15 -26.42 15.97
CA PHE A 320 4.71 -25.04 15.70
C PHE A 320 4.52 -24.22 16.98
N ASN A 321 3.97 -24.82 18.06
CA ASN A 321 3.70 -24.08 19.28
C ASN A 321 5.01 -23.67 19.97
N ALA A 322 5.97 -24.59 20.06
CA ALA A 322 7.29 -24.31 20.62
C ALA A 322 8.03 -23.26 19.77
N ALA A 323 8.06 -23.44 18.43
CA ALA A 323 8.74 -22.52 17.50
C ALA A 323 8.25 -21.06 17.59
N PHE A 324 6.98 -20.86 17.90
CA PHE A 324 6.37 -19.52 18.03
C PHE A 324 6.16 -19.09 19.48
N GLY A 325 6.60 -19.86 20.49
CA GLY A 325 6.36 -19.53 21.91
C GLY A 325 4.86 -19.35 22.22
N ILE A 326 4.00 -20.26 21.74
CA ILE A 326 2.57 -20.22 21.96
C ILE A 326 2.09 -21.51 22.64
N LYS A 327 0.94 -21.39 23.29
CA LYS A 327 0.26 -22.53 23.92
C LYS A 327 -1.20 -22.62 23.48
N ASN A 328 -1.71 -23.83 23.43
CA ASN A 328 -3.12 -24.07 23.21
C ASN A 328 -3.91 -23.69 24.47
N THR A 329 -4.93 -22.89 24.25
CA THR A 329 -5.86 -22.48 25.31
C THR A 329 -7.28 -22.72 24.85
N THR A 330 -8.22 -22.66 25.76
CA THR A 330 -9.64 -22.71 25.46
C THR A 330 -10.30 -21.42 25.91
N ILE A 331 -11.14 -20.87 25.04
CA ILE A 331 -11.96 -19.71 25.35
C ILE A 331 -13.41 -20.17 25.36
N THR A 332 -14.13 -19.86 26.41
CA THR A 332 -15.57 -20.05 26.47
C THR A 332 -16.27 -18.74 26.16
N ARG A 333 -17.20 -18.76 25.20
CA ARG A 333 -18.04 -17.60 24.89
C ARG A 333 -19.46 -18.03 24.65
N TRP A 334 -20.38 -17.11 24.89
CA TRP A 334 -21.76 -17.29 24.50
C TRP A 334 -21.88 -17.20 22.98
N ASP A 335 -22.46 -18.20 22.36
CA ASP A 335 -22.76 -18.19 20.92
C ASP A 335 -24.24 -17.83 20.73
N ASN A 336 -24.50 -16.62 20.28
CA ASN A 336 -25.86 -16.11 20.08
C ASN A 336 -26.65 -16.92 19.04
N LYS A 337 -25.95 -17.53 18.05
CA LYS A 337 -26.60 -18.36 17.03
C LYS A 337 -27.02 -19.72 17.58
N LYS A 338 -26.24 -20.27 18.47
CA LYS A 338 -26.47 -21.58 19.08
C LYS A 338 -27.23 -21.51 20.40
N GLY A 339 -27.44 -20.32 20.95
CA GLY A 339 -28.09 -20.13 22.24
C GLY A 339 -27.41 -20.85 23.41
N ARG A 340 -26.09 -21.09 23.34
CA ARG A 340 -25.33 -21.79 24.37
C ARG A 340 -23.88 -21.30 24.47
N VAL A 341 -23.25 -21.60 25.58
CA VAL A 341 -21.82 -21.41 25.75
C VAL A 341 -21.07 -22.42 24.87
N VAL A 342 -20.17 -21.95 24.04
CA VAL A 342 -19.27 -22.78 23.23
C VAL A 342 -17.84 -22.64 23.72
N THR A 343 -17.12 -23.74 23.73
CA THR A 343 -15.69 -23.77 24.03
C THR A 343 -14.93 -23.82 22.71
N LEU A 344 -14.13 -22.81 22.45
CA LEU A 344 -13.29 -22.70 21.27
C LEU A 344 -11.85 -22.95 21.64
N LYS A 345 -11.16 -23.73 20.81
CA LYS A 345 -9.70 -23.84 20.89
C LYS A 345 -9.09 -22.51 20.44
N ASN A 346 -8.17 -22.00 21.21
CA ASN A 346 -7.43 -20.77 20.92
C ASN A 346 -5.93 -21.01 21.12
N LYS A 347 -5.12 -20.17 20.52
CA LYS A 347 -3.67 -20.15 20.70
C LYS A 347 -3.27 -18.79 21.27
N THR A 348 -2.52 -18.80 22.35
CA THR A 348 -2.03 -17.58 23.01
C THR A 348 -0.52 -17.69 23.21
N ALA A 349 0.17 -16.56 23.28
CA ALA A 349 1.59 -16.54 23.62
C ALA A 349 1.81 -17.18 25.02
N THR A 350 2.97 -17.82 25.21
CA THR A 350 3.41 -18.28 26.52
C THR A 350 3.57 -17.09 27.47
N VAL A 351 3.61 -17.35 28.79
CA VAL A 351 3.77 -16.27 29.77
C VAL A 351 5.08 -15.52 29.55
N MET A 352 6.16 -16.26 29.30
CA MET A 352 7.50 -15.69 29.08
C MET A 352 7.54 -14.81 27.85
N ARG A 353 7.04 -15.29 26.70
CA ARG A 353 6.91 -14.49 25.48
C ARG A 353 6.03 -13.25 25.73
N SER A 354 4.86 -13.42 26.34
CA SER A 354 3.92 -12.32 26.60
C SER A 354 4.52 -11.21 27.47
N PHE A 355 5.46 -11.57 28.36
CA PHE A 355 6.11 -10.61 29.26
C PHE A 355 7.03 -9.64 28.51
N ILE A 356 7.80 -10.12 27.53
CA ILE A 356 8.77 -9.31 26.77
C ILE A 356 8.18 -8.71 25.49
N GLU A 357 7.12 -9.29 24.94
CA GLU A 357 6.59 -8.94 23.62
C GLU A 357 6.18 -7.47 23.45
N PRO A 358 5.57 -6.77 24.42
CA PRO A 358 5.23 -5.35 24.27
C PRO A 358 6.44 -4.45 24.09
N PHE A 359 7.55 -4.75 24.77
CA PHE A 359 8.81 -4.03 24.60
C PHE A 359 9.41 -4.30 23.21
N ILE A 360 9.48 -5.56 22.81
CA ILE A 360 10.01 -5.96 21.50
C ILE A 360 9.17 -5.37 20.37
N ALA A 361 7.85 -5.31 20.52
CA ALA A 361 6.96 -4.69 19.53
C ALA A 361 7.27 -3.20 19.33
N SER A 362 7.80 -2.50 20.33
CA SER A 362 8.27 -1.12 20.19
C SER A 362 9.51 -1.03 19.30
N CYS A 363 10.34 -2.06 19.23
CA CYS A 363 11.49 -2.14 18.34
C CYS A 363 11.11 -2.48 16.88
N TYR A 364 9.87 -2.93 16.64
CA TYR A 364 9.40 -3.17 15.28
C TYR A 364 9.16 -1.87 14.53
N SER A 365 9.88 -1.66 13.43
CA SER A 365 9.72 -0.53 12.50
C SER A 365 9.77 -1.04 11.07
N GLY A 366 9.21 -0.27 10.13
CA GLY A 366 9.28 -0.57 8.70
C GLY A 366 10.69 -0.43 8.12
N GLY A 367 10.85 -0.63 6.81
CA GLY A 367 12.12 -0.46 6.11
C GLY A 367 12.61 1.00 6.11
N ARG A 368 13.89 1.19 5.82
CA ARG A 368 14.53 2.51 5.67
C ARG A 368 14.03 3.16 4.39
N ASN A 369 13.50 4.37 4.50
CA ASN A 369 13.03 5.15 3.36
C ASN A 369 13.46 6.60 3.55
N GLU A 370 14.49 7.04 2.82
CA GLU A 370 15.03 8.38 2.85
C GLU A 370 15.39 8.85 1.44
N CYS A 371 15.29 10.15 1.22
CA CYS A 371 15.84 10.84 0.07
C CYS A 371 17.04 11.65 0.53
N TYR A 372 18.18 11.49 -0.13
CA TYR A 372 19.45 12.10 0.26
C TYR A 372 19.85 13.31 -0.60
N ALA A 373 19.08 13.55 -1.66
CA ALA A 373 19.30 14.68 -2.56
C ALA A 373 17.96 15.28 -3.01
N PHE A 374 17.98 16.50 -3.53
CA PHE A 374 16.83 17.16 -4.14
C PHE A 374 17.21 17.78 -5.46
N GLY A 375 16.36 17.60 -6.49
CA GLY A 375 16.59 18.11 -7.84
C GLY A 375 17.30 17.11 -8.76
N PRO A 376 17.66 17.54 -9.99
CA PRO A 376 18.35 16.71 -10.96
C PRO A 376 19.81 16.48 -10.57
N SER A 377 20.25 15.22 -10.54
CA SER A 377 21.65 14.86 -10.32
C SER A 377 22.54 15.36 -11.47
N THR A 378 23.85 15.29 -11.28
CA THR A 378 24.81 15.43 -12.37
C THR A 378 24.61 14.31 -13.41
N ILE A 379 24.91 14.60 -14.67
CA ILE A 379 24.94 13.57 -15.71
C ILE A 379 26.14 12.66 -15.47
N GLY A 380 25.87 11.37 -15.38
CA GLY A 380 26.84 10.32 -15.10
C GLY A 380 26.17 8.95 -15.20
N ILE A 381 26.69 7.95 -14.50
CA ILE A 381 26.02 6.65 -14.35
C ILE A 381 25.44 6.60 -12.93
N TRP A 382 24.17 6.24 -12.85
CA TRP A 382 23.44 6.05 -11.61
C TRP A 382 22.86 4.65 -11.60
N ASN A 383 23.21 3.90 -10.56
CA ASN A 383 22.83 2.50 -10.39
C ASN A 383 21.78 2.40 -9.27
N ASP A 384 20.70 1.65 -9.55
CA ASP A 384 19.67 1.29 -8.57
C ASP A 384 19.89 -0.16 -8.13
N PHE A 385 20.42 -0.33 -6.92
CA PHE A 385 20.73 -1.63 -6.34
C PHE A 385 19.67 -2.03 -5.33
N ASP A 386 19.26 -3.30 -5.38
CA ASP A 386 18.35 -3.92 -4.42
C ASP A 386 18.95 -5.14 -3.75
N LEU A 387 18.61 -5.36 -2.49
CA LEU A 387 18.94 -6.59 -1.77
C LEU A 387 18.11 -7.77 -2.30
N ALA A 388 18.76 -8.85 -2.66
CA ALA A 388 18.15 -10.03 -3.27
C ALA A 388 17.12 -10.70 -2.35
N GLY A 389 15.84 -10.48 -2.65
CA GLY A 389 14.72 -11.00 -1.85
C GLY A 389 14.81 -10.61 -0.37
N ALA A 390 15.13 -9.36 -0.08
CA ALA A 390 15.47 -8.81 1.23
C ALA A 390 14.76 -9.44 2.43
N TYR A 391 13.45 -9.28 2.52
CA TYR A 391 12.70 -9.76 3.71
C TYR A 391 12.54 -11.27 3.76
N THR A 392 12.45 -11.94 2.63
CA THR A 392 12.43 -13.42 2.59
C THR A 392 13.77 -14.00 3.00
N THR A 393 14.89 -13.43 2.51
CA THR A 393 16.23 -13.79 2.93
C THR A 393 16.46 -13.46 4.40
N GLY A 394 15.99 -12.27 4.86
CA GLY A 394 16.08 -11.86 6.25
C GLY A 394 15.33 -12.78 7.22
N LEU A 395 14.24 -13.42 6.80
CA LEU A 395 13.58 -14.45 7.60
C LEU A 395 14.46 -15.69 7.84
N VAL A 396 15.33 -16.03 6.90
CA VAL A 396 16.24 -17.17 7.03
C VAL A 396 17.34 -16.94 8.08
N ASP A 397 17.56 -15.69 8.47
CA ASP A 397 18.48 -15.38 9.56
C ASP A 397 18.02 -15.92 10.92
N LEU A 398 16.72 -16.12 11.10
CA LEU A 398 16.10 -16.57 12.33
C LEU A 398 16.33 -18.08 12.58
N ARG A 399 17.04 -18.40 13.64
CA ARG A 399 17.10 -19.75 14.20
C ARG A 399 15.88 -20.03 15.07
N HIS A 400 15.79 -21.22 15.65
CA HIS A 400 14.77 -21.52 16.65
C HIS A 400 15.03 -20.71 17.91
N ILE A 401 13.98 -20.08 18.44
CA ILE A 401 14.06 -19.10 19.53
C ILE A 401 13.77 -19.78 20.86
N ASP A 402 14.62 -19.54 21.85
CA ASP A 402 14.41 -19.99 23.24
C ASP A 402 13.74 -18.88 24.05
N TYR A 403 12.40 -18.84 24.00
CA TYR A 403 11.61 -17.83 24.72
C TYR A 403 11.70 -17.93 26.24
N ASP A 404 12.10 -19.06 26.80
CA ASP A 404 12.08 -19.28 28.23
C ASP A 404 13.35 -18.78 28.94
N ASN A 405 14.46 -18.64 28.20
CA ASN A 405 15.76 -18.25 28.71
C ASN A 405 16.21 -16.84 28.30
N PHE A 406 15.27 -15.93 27.99
CA PHE A 406 15.64 -14.53 27.75
C PHE A 406 16.29 -13.87 28.99
N ARG A 407 17.16 -12.91 28.76
CA ARG A 407 17.78 -12.11 29.82
C ARG A 407 17.71 -10.61 29.51
N PHE A 408 17.60 -9.81 30.57
CA PHE A 408 17.78 -8.37 30.47
C PHE A 408 19.26 -8.01 30.62
N THR A 409 19.69 -7.03 29.83
CA THR A 409 21.07 -6.54 29.89
C THR A 409 21.15 -5.05 29.54
N ARG A 410 22.21 -4.40 30.07
CA ARG A 410 22.61 -3.04 29.69
C ARG A 410 24.01 -2.99 29.11
N ASP A 411 24.64 -4.14 28.91
CA ASP A 411 25.94 -4.24 28.28
C ASP A 411 25.76 -4.21 26.76
N VAL A 412 26.35 -3.23 26.09
CA VAL A 412 26.28 -3.06 24.66
C VAL A 412 26.92 -4.22 23.90
N ASN A 413 27.91 -4.90 24.50
CA ASN A 413 28.58 -6.05 23.88
C ASN A 413 27.65 -7.27 23.72
N ASP A 414 26.60 -7.35 24.50
CA ASP A 414 25.59 -8.39 24.37
C ASP A 414 24.75 -8.28 23.08
N PHE A 415 24.85 -7.17 22.35
CA PHE A 415 24.10 -6.88 21.12
C PHE A 415 24.94 -6.97 19.84
N THR A 416 26.11 -7.58 19.90
CA THR A 416 27.00 -7.77 18.74
C THR A 416 27.01 -9.23 18.29
N GLY A 417 27.29 -9.46 17.01
CA GLY A 417 27.28 -10.80 16.40
C GLY A 417 25.88 -11.31 16.06
N HIS A 418 25.72 -12.63 15.92
CA HIS A 418 24.43 -13.24 15.58
C HIS A 418 23.54 -13.40 16.81
N VAL A 419 22.97 -12.29 17.28
CA VAL A 419 22.17 -12.20 18.50
C VAL A 419 20.75 -11.78 18.18
N LEU A 420 19.77 -12.40 18.83
CA LEU A 420 18.38 -11.94 18.86
C LEU A 420 18.23 -10.97 20.03
N GLY A 421 18.55 -9.70 19.78
CA GLY A 421 18.55 -8.66 20.81
C GLY A 421 17.69 -7.45 20.42
N PHE A 422 17.08 -6.83 21.42
CA PHE A 422 16.19 -5.67 21.31
C PHE A 422 16.52 -4.69 22.40
N ALA A 423 16.67 -3.40 22.05
CA ALA A 423 17.04 -2.40 23.04
C ALA A 423 16.34 -1.06 22.82
N TYR A 424 16.18 -0.34 23.93
CA TYR A 424 15.93 1.09 23.95
C TYR A 424 17.22 1.77 24.37
N VAL A 425 17.74 2.61 23.49
CA VAL A 425 19.08 3.20 23.61
C VAL A 425 19.06 4.71 23.52
N GLU A 426 19.97 5.36 24.23
CA GLU A 426 20.43 6.72 24.00
C GLU A 426 21.68 6.65 23.16
N PHE A 427 21.78 7.48 22.09
CA PHE A 427 22.89 7.37 21.15
C PHE A 427 23.39 8.72 20.64
N SER A 428 24.67 8.74 20.22
CA SER A 428 25.31 9.89 19.60
C SER A 428 26.32 9.43 18.54
N PHE A 429 26.06 9.72 17.28
CA PHE A 429 27.00 9.51 16.18
C PHE A 429 27.99 10.67 16.06
N PRO A 430 29.20 10.44 15.53
CA PRO A 430 30.10 11.51 15.11
C PRO A 430 29.42 12.47 14.15
N THR A 431 29.70 13.77 14.25
CA THR A 431 29.12 14.80 13.37
C THR A 431 29.44 14.61 11.89
N THR A 432 30.47 13.82 11.57
CA THR A 432 30.90 13.47 10.20
C THR A 432 30.12 12.30 9.60
N THR A 433 29.26 11.63 10.37
CA THR A 433 28.52 10.46 9.91
C THR A 433 27.46 10.89 8.87
N ARG A 434 27.61 10.45 7.62
CA ARG A 434 26.70 10.76 6.52
C ARG A 434 25.36 10.04 6.65
N PHE A 435 25.36 8.77 7.09
CA PHE A 435 24.20 7.88 7.09
C PHE A 435 24.08 7.15 8.43
N PRO A 436 23.61 7.82 9.50
CA PRO A 436 23.33 7.15 10.78
C PRO A 436 22.40 5.95 10.60
N SER A 437 22.59 4.89 11.40
CA SER A 437 21.87 3.61 11.21
C SER A 437 20.66 3.43 12.15
N LEU A 438 20.59 4.21 13.27
CA LEU A 438 19.57 4.02 14.28
C LEU A 438 18.27 4.78 13.96
N PRO A 439 17.13 4.08 13.87
CA PRO A 439 15.84 4.72 13.55
C PRO A 439 15.25 5.43 14.75
N VAL A 440 14.75 6.64 14.54
CA VAL A 440 13.94 7.37 15.51
C VAL A 440 12.58 7.69 14.90
N ARG A 441 11.50 7.46 15.64
CA ARG A 441 10.15 7.78 15.17
C ARG A 441 9.84 9.25 15.41
N GLY A 442 9.38 9.93 14.36
CA GLY A 442 8.80 11.26 14.48
C GLY A 442 7.33 11.25 14.91
N SER A 443 6.77 12.42 15.10
CA SER A 443 5.38 12.63 15.54
C SER A 443 4.31 12.00 14.61
N ASN A 444 4.64 11.82 13.34
CA ASN A 444 3.75 11.22 12.33
C ASN A 444 4.13 9.76 11.98
N ASP A 445 4.73 9.02 12.91
CA ASP A 445 5.23 7.65 12.73
C ASP A 445 6.27 7.45 11.60
N GLY A 446 6.74 8.53 10.98
CA GLY A 446 7.84 8.51 10.02
C GLY A 446 9.16 8.18 10.71
N LEU A 447 10.03 7.40 10.04
CA LEU A 447 11.38 7.14 10.53
C LEU A 447 12.34 8.23 10.08
N PHE A 448 13.16 8.68 11.03
CA PHE A 448 14.30 9.56 10.86
C PHE A 448 15.56 8.84 11.30
N TYR A 449 16.72 9.25 10.77
CA TYR A 449 18.03 8.75 11.17
C TYR A 449 18.93 9.93 11.53
N PRO A 450 18.74 10.52 12.73
CA PRO A 450 19.50 11.67 13.20
C PRO A 450 20.85 11.29 13.77
N LEU A 451 21.69 12.27 14.07
CA LEU A 451 22.97 12.06 14.74
C LEU A 451 22.82 11.68 16.21
N THR A 452 21.82 12.22 16.89
CA THR A 452 21.60 11.95 18.32
C THR A 452 20.14 11.68 18.62
N GLY A 453 19.86 10.92 19.67
CA GLY A 453 18.50 10.70 20.13
C GLY A 453 18.31 9.43 20.96
N PHE A 454 17.06 8.99 20.97
CA PHE A 454 16.64 7.74 21.59
C PHE A 454 16.02 6.83 20.53
N SER A 455 16.42 5.55 20.54
CA SER A 455 15.91 4.58 19.55
C SER A 455 15.47 3.28 20.22
N TYR A 456 14.34 2.76 19.73
CA TYR A 456 13.99 1.36 19.88
C TYR A 456 14.55 0.61 18.68
N CYS A 457 15.54 -0.23 18.89
CA CYS A 457 16.31 -0.86 17.83
C CYS A 457 16.63 -2.33 18.13
N THR A 458 17.23 -3.00 17.15
CA THR A 458 17.61 -4.41 17.19
C THR A 458 19.12 -4.56 17.26
N ALA A 459 19.61 -5.73 17.68
CA ALA A 459 21.05 -6.02 17.77
C ALA A 459 21.82 -5.74 16.46
N PRO A 460 21.36 -6.15 15.27
CA PRO A 460 22.07 -5.80 14.02
C PRO A 460 22.21 -4.28 13.80
N GLU A 461 21.20 -3.49 14.16
CA GLU A 461 21.26 -2.03 14.03
C GLU A 461 22.26 -1.41 15.02
N ILE A 462 22.36 -1.96 16.23
CA ILE A 462 23.33 -1.55 17.25
C ILE A 462 24.74 -1.84 16.77
N GLU A 463 25.01 -3.05 16.24
CA GLU A 463 26.31 -3.44 15.73
C GLU A 463 26.77 -2.51 14.60
N VAL A 464 25.93 -2.20 13.63
CA VAL A 464 26.25 -1.22 12.59
C VAL A 464 26.53 0.16 13.17
N ALA A 465 25.76 0.61 14.14
CA ALA A 465 25.98 1.90 14.78
C ALA A 465 27.33 1.98 15.50
N LEU A 466 27.71 0.93 16.22
CA LEU A 466 29.03 0.83 16.87
C LEU A 466 30.17 0.88 15.85
N ASN A 467 30.02 0.16 14.73
CA ASN A 467 31.00 0.17 13.64
C ASN A 467 31.16 1.55 12.97
N LEU A 468 30.10 2.37 13.02
CA LEU A 468 30.11 3.77 12.57
C LEU A 468 30.62 4.75 13.64
N GLY A 469 31.15 4.24 14.76
CA GLY A 469 31.69 5.06 15.86
C GLY A 469 30.65 5.72 16.74
N CYS A 470 29.42 5.20 16.76
CA CYS A 470 28.35 5.72 17.60
C CYS A 470 28.59 5.40 19.08
N GLU A 471 28.46 6.41 19.94
CA GLU A 471 28.37 6.20 21.38
C GLU A 471 26.95 5.74 21.73
N ILE A 472 26.84 4.57 22.38
CA ILE A 472 25.55 3.96 22.72
C ILE A 472 25.48 3.66 24.21
N LYS A 473 24.38 4.08 24.81
CA LYS A 473 24.02 3.71 26.18
C LYS A 473 22.72 2.92 26.17
N ILE A 474 22.78 1.65 26.56
CA ILE A 474 21.60 0.82 26.72
C ILE A 474 20.82 1.26 27.94
N ILE A 475 19.59 1.78 27.74
CA ILE A 475 18.68 2.14 28.82
C ILE A 475 17.94 0.89 29.29
N HIS A 476 17.41 0.13 28.34
CA HIS A 476 16.73 -1.14 28.57
C HIS A 476 17.00 -2.07 27.39
N GLY A 477 17.38 -3.31 27.68
CA GLY A 477 17.69 -4.28 26.63
C GLY A 477 17.29 -5.69 27.03
N VAL A 478 16.89 -6.49 26.04
CA VAL A 478 16.57 -7.91 26.17
C VAL A 478 17.27 -8.69 25.07
N VAL A 479 17.87 -9.80 25.47
CA VAL A 479 18.50 -10.77 24.57
C VAL A 479 17.80 -12.11 24.77
N ILE A 480 17.44 -12.75 23.65
CA ILE A 480 16.79 -14.05 23.62
C ILE A 480 17.75 -15.05 22.99
N PRO A 481 18.12 -16.15 23.66
CA PRO A 481 18.99 -17.14 23.09
C PRO A 481 18.37 -17.85 21.88
N TRP A 482 19.20 -18.34 21.01
CA TRP A 482 18.83 -19.36 20.03
C TRP A 482 18.88 -20.74 20.71
N LEU A 483 17.96 -21.63 20.32
CA LEU A 483 18.13 -23.06 20.63
C LEU A 483 19.36 -23.62 19.94
N GLU A 484 19.92 -24.68 20.47
CA GLU A 484 21.12 -25.32 19.93
C GLU A 484 20.95 -25.77 18.48
N GLY A 485 22.03 -25.67 17.71
CA GLY A 485 22.07 -26.01 16.30
C GLY A 485 21.87 -24.83 15.35
N ASP A 486 22.00 -25.09 14.04
CA ASP A 486 21.85 -24.08 12.98
C ASP A 486 20.53 -24.27 12.16
N ASN A 487 19.52 -24.83 12.78
CA ASN A 487 18.23 -25.00 12.15
C ASN A 487 17.53 -23.67 11.99
N ARG A 488 17.18 -23.31 10.77
CA ARG A 488 16.56 -22.03 10.40
C ARG A 488 15.06 -22.22 10.21
N LEU A 489 14.27 -21.49 11.01
CA LEU A 489 12.83 -21.70 11.07
C LEU A 489 12.11 -21.50 9.71
N PHE A 490 12.55 -20.53 8.91
CA PHE A 490 11.92 -20.14 7.66
C PHE A 490 12.63 -20.65 6.40
N GLU A 491 13.80 -21.25 6.53
CA GLU A 491 14.62 -21.70 5.40
C GLU A 491 13.87 -22.66 4.46
N PRO A 492 13.22 -23.73 4.95
CA PRO A 492 12.52 -24.66 4.07
C PRO A 492 11.46 -23.97 3.20
N TYR A 493 10.71 -23.05 3.79
CA TYR A 493 9.70 -22.28 3.07
C TYR A 493 10.31 -21.33 2.04
N VAL A 494 11.35 -20.58 2.43
CA VAL A 494 11.97 -19.57 1.56
C VAL A 494 12.66 -20.25 0.37
N THR A 495 13.35 -21.37 0.62
CA THR A 495 13.97 -22.17 -0.44
C THR A 495 12.90 -22.70 -1.40
N HIS A 496 11.83 -23.30 -0.88
CA HIS A 496 10.72 -23.78 -1.70
C HIS A 496 10.11 -22.66 -2.58
N ILE A 497 9.86 -21.48 -2.03
CA ILE A 497 9.34 -20.34 -2.81
C ILE A 497 10.33 -19.88 -3.89
N ARG A 498 11.63 -19.89 -3.60
CA ARG A 498 12.67 -19.55 -4.61
C ARG A 498 12.72 -20.56 -5.73
N ASP A 499 12.67 -21.85 -5.41
CA ASP A 499 12.65 -22.91 -6.42
C ASP A 499 11.40 -22.84 -7.27
N LEU A 500 10.25 -22.57 -6.64
CA LEU A 500 8.99 -22.36 -7.34
C LEU A 500 9.09 -21.15 -8.29
N ARG A 501 9.67 -20.04 -7.88
CA ARG A 501 9.89 -18.87 -8.75
C ARG A 501 10.81 -19.17 -9.92
N LYS A 502 11.89 -19.94 -9.70
CA LYS A 502 12.82 -20.34 -10.76
C LYS A 502 12.18 -21.28 -11.78
N SER A 503 11.15 -22.04 -11.39
CA SER A 503 10.42 -22.94 -12.30
C SER A 503 9.50 -22.19 -13.28
N TYR A 504 9.20 -20.91 -13.00
CA TYR A 504 8.35 -20.08 -13.84
C TYR A 504 9.15 -19.09 -14.68
N THR A 505 8.57 -18.66 -15.79
CA THR A 505 9.15 -17.59 -16.63
C THR A 505 9.16 -16.28 -15.85
N LYS A 506 10.31 -15.59 -15.82
CA LYS A 506 10.45 -14.29 -15.14
C LYS A 506 9.42 -13.28 -15.66
N GLY A 507 8.72 -12.60 -14.76
CA GLY A 507 7.66 -11.65 -15.07
C GLY A 507 6.31 -12.29 -15.38
N SER A 508 6.20 -13.63 -15.46
CA SER A 508 4.90 -14.30 -15.54
C SER A 508 4.10 -14.10 -14.26
N ILE A 509 2.75 -14.20 -14.36
CA ILE A 509 1.91 -14.05 -13.17
C ILE A 509 2.15 -15.18 -12.16
N ASP A 510 2.52 -16.37 -12.60
CA ASP A 510 2.86 -17.49 -11.70
C ASP A 510 4.15 -17.15 -10.90
N GLU A 511 5.15 -16.55 -11.54
CA GLU A 511 6.35 -16.04 -10.85
C GLU A 511 6.00 -14.90 -9.89
N LEU A 512 5.19 -13.93 -10.35
CA LEU A 512 4.72 -12.81 -9.52
C LEU A 512 3.85 -13.29 -8.33
N TYR A 513 3.06 -14.35 -8.53
CA TYR A 513 2.29 -14.97 -7.46
C TYR A 513 3.19 -15.65 -6.42
N ALA A 514 4.18 -16.40 -6.85
CA ALA A 514 5.16 -17.01 -5.95
C ALA A 514 5.96 -15.92 -5.19
N LYS A 515 6.34 -14.82 -5.86
CA LYS A 515 6.93 -13.63 -5.22
C LYS A 515 6.00 -13.02 -4.17
N LEU A 516 4.71 -12.90 -4.49
CA LEU A 516 3.69 -12.40 -3.55
C LEU A 516 3.57 -13.29 -2.32
N LEU A 517 3.58 -14.62 -2.49
CA LEU A 517 3.52 -15.57 -1.37
C LEU A 517 4.74 -15.43 -0.44
N GLY A 518 5.94 -15.33 -1.00
CA GLY A 518 7.17 -15.11 -0.22
C GLY A 518 7.10 -13.84 0.63
N ASN A 519 6.81 -12.72 -0.01
CA ASN A 519 6.75 -11.41 0.66
C ASN A 519 5.58 -11.31 1.66
N SER A 520 4.49 -12.02 1.40
CA SER A 520 3.30 -12.01 2.26
C SER A 520 3.52 -12.71 3.59
N LEU A 521 4.36 -13.74 3.65
CA LEU A 521 4.64 -14.46 4.88
C LEU A 521 5.27 -13.55 5.93
N TYR A 522 6.30 -12.79 5.52
CA TYR A 522 6.93 -11.80 6.39
C TYR A 522 5.91 -10.81 6.95
N GLY A 523 5.05 -10.23 6.11
CA GLY A 523 4.00 -9.30 6.54
C GLY A 523 3.06 -9.87 7.61
N LYS A 524 2.82 -11.18 7.60
CA LYS A 524 1.99 -11.88 8.58
C LYS A 524 2.65 -12.03 9.96
N THR A 525 3.97 -12.02 10.04
CA THR A 525 4.68 -12.01 11.33
C THR A 525 4.49 -10.70 12.09
N ALA A 526 4.22 -9.62 11.38
CA ALA A 526 4.02 -8.28 11.93
C ALA A 526 2.55 -7.86 12.07
N GLN A 527 1.61 -8.67 11.58
CA GLN A 527 0.18 -8.30 11.56
C GLN A 527 -0.35 -8.07 12.98
N GLY A 528 -0.90 -6.89 13.26
CA GLY A 528 -1.49 -6.54 14.55
C GLY A 528 -0.50 -6.06 15.62
N LEU A 529 0.81 -6.00 15.35
CA LEU A 529 1.81 -5.46 16.29
C LEU A 529 1.67 -3.94 16.49
N LYS A 530 1.16 -3.22 15.49
CA LYS A 530 0.83 -1.79 15.61
C LYS A 530 -0.68 -1.63 15.62
N THR A 531 -1.16 -0.62 16.33
CA THR A 531 -2.56 -0.24 16.33
C THR A 531 -2.98 0.18 14.93
N LYS A 532 -3.54 -0.74 14.19
CA LYS A 532 -4.14 -0.52 12.88
C LYS A 532 -5.58 -0.95 12.95
N THR A 533 -6.49 -0.06 12.59
CA THR A 533 -7.91 -0.39 12.55
C THR A 533 -8.33 -0.81 11.14
N VAL A 534 -9.22 -1.78 11.07
CA VAL A 534 -9.92 -2.21 9.86
C VAL A 534 -11.41 -2.11 10.11
N TYR A 535 -12.17 -1.84 9.04
CA TYR A 535 -13.63 -1.83 9.16
C TYR A 535 -14.14 -3.28 9.11
N ASP A 536 -14.82 -3.70 10.19
CA ASP A 536 -15.50 -4.97 10.28
C ASP A 536 -16.94 -4.81 9.76
N THR A 537 -17.24 -5.49 8.66
CA THR A 537 -18.54 -5.38 7.99
C THR A 537 -19.66 -6.05 8.79
N GLY A 538 -19.37 -7.13 9.52
CA GLY A 538 -20.33 -7.82 10.36
C GLY A 538 -20.73 -6.99 11.60
N GLN A 539 -19.75 -6.33 12.24
CA GLN A 539 -19.98 -5.46 13.39
C GLN A 539 -20.30 -4.01 13.00
N MET A 540 -20.17 -3.65 11.74
CA MET A 540 -20.37 -2.30 11.18
C MET A 540 -19.56 -1.20 11.91
N LYS A 541 -18.36 -1.53 12.38
CA LYS A 541 -17.47 -0.62 13.10
C LYS A 541 -16.01 -0.88 12.77
N SER A 542 -15.15 0.12 13.07
CA SER A 542 -13.71 -0.09 13.02
C SER A 542 -13.27 -0.89 14.24
N VAL A 543 -12.51 -1.95 14.00
CA VAL A 543 -11.90 -2.82 15.00
C VAL A 543 -10.39 -2.87 14.80
N GLU A 544 -9.64 -3.23 15.81
CA GLU A 544 -8.21 -3.48 15.65
C GLU A 544 -7.96 -4.67 14.74
N LEU A 545 -6.93 -4.56 13.89
CA LEU A 545 -6.53 -5.65 13.02
C LEU A 545 -6.06 -6.84 13.88
N PRO A 546 -6.72 -8.00 13.81
CA PRO A 546 -6.35 -9.14 14.63
C PRO A 546 -4.98 -9.69 14.24
N HIS A 547 -4.30 -10.30 15.21
CA HIS A 547 -3.06 -11.03 14.97
C HIS A 547 -3.27 -12.17 13.97
N SER A 548 -2.26 -12.47 13.19
CA SER A 548 -2.21 -13.70 12.38
C SER A 548 -1.77 -14.87 13.27
N LEU A 549 -1.89 -16.09 12.74
CA LEU A 549 -1.42 -17.30 13.43
C LEU A 549 0.09 -17.23 13.76
N ILE A 550 0.87 -16.55 12.91
CA ILE A 550 2.33 -16.42 13.03
C ILE A 550 2.78 -15.03 13.51
N THR A 551 1.89 -14.19 14.01
CA THR A 551 2.29 -12.88 14.56
C THR A 551 3.26 -13.07 15.71
N ASN A 552 4.42 -12.41 15.60
CA ASN A 552 5.49 -12.51 16.59
C ASN A 552 6.41 -11.28 16.52
N ALA A 553 6.47 -10.51 17.60
CA ALA A 553 7.22 -9.27 17.62
C ALA A 553 8.74 -9.49 17.44
N ALA A 554 9.31 -10.55 18.01
CA ALA A 554 10.74 -10.84 17.89
C ALA A 554 11.12 -11.16 16.44
N ILE A 555 10.33 -12.01 15.79
CA ILE A 555 10.54 -12.37 14.38
C ILE A 555 10.42 -11.13 13.48
N ALA A 556 9.34 -10.37 13.64
CA ALA A 556 9.07 -9.22 12.79
C ALA A 556 10.10 -8.09 12.97
N ALA A 557 10.44 -7.76 14.23
CA ALA A 557 11.39 -6.69 14.54
C ALA A 557 12.82 -7.06 14.10
N HIS A 558 13.26 -8.30 14.36
CA HIS A 558 14.59 -8.76 13.93
C HIS A 558 14.71 -8.74 12.41
N THR A 559 13.74 -9.31 11.68
CA THR A 559 13.78 -9.36 10.21
C THR A 559 13.90 -7.96 9.60
N THR A 560 13.07 -7.00 10.03
CA THR A 560 13.15 -5.64 9.50
C THR A 560 14.37 -4.89 9.97
N GLY A 561 14.78 -5.08 11.21
CA GLY A 561 15.97 -4.47 11.79
C GLY A 561 17.26 -4.97 11.10
N PHE A 562 17.33 -6.25 10.81
CA PHE A 562 18.45 -6.83 10.07
C PHE A 562 18.54 -6.26 8.65
N ILE A 563 17.45 -6.17 7.90
CA ILE A 563 17.46 -5.57 6.55
C ILE A 563 17.81 -4.08 6.60
N ARG A 564 17.32 -3.33 7.59
CA ARG A 564 17.75 -1.93 7.78
C ARG A 564 19.23 -1.83 8.12
N ALA A 565 19.76 -2.76 8.91
CA ALA A 565 21.20 -2.82 9.25
C ALA A 565 22.05 -3.10 8.02
N VAL A 566 21.72 -4.13 7.22
CA VAL A 566 22.39 -4.43 5.95
C VAL A 566 22.40 -3.22 5.03
N LEU A 567 21.23 -2.61 4.79
CA LEU A 567 21.13 -1.44 3.93
C LEU A 567 21.93 -0.24 4.49
N SER A 568 21.89 -0.03 5.80
CA SER A 568 22.63 1.07 6.45
C SER A 568 24.14 0.87 6.36
N GLU A 569 24.65 -0.36 6.52
CA GLU A 569 26.05 -0.69 6.34
C GLU A 569 26.50 -0.44 4.89
N GLN A 570 25.70 -0.90 3.92
CA GLN A 570 26.00 -0.71 2.49
C GLN A 570 26.10 0.77 2.10
N ILE A 571 25.10 1.60 2.45
CA ILE A 571 25.16 3.01 2.08
C ILE A 571 26.22 3.79 2.86
N ALA A 572 26.55 3.37 4.08
CA ALA A 572 27.63 3.99 4.86
C ALA A 572 29.03 3.66 4.32
N GLY A 573 29.19 2.46 3.71
CA GLY A 573 30.43 2.02 3.06
C GLY A 573 30.70 2.66 1.70
N ILE A 574 29.74 3.40 1.12
CA ILE A 574 29.93 4.08 -0.17
C ILE A 574 31.02 5.16 -0.04
N PRO A 575 32.03 5.17 -0.95
CA PRO A 575 33.13 6.14 -0.90
C PRO A 575 32.68 7.59 -0.80
N LEU A 576 33.45 8.42 -0.09
CA LEU A 576 33.07 9.84 0.17
C LEU A 576 32.89 10.68 -1.08
N HIS A 577 33.58 10.36 -2.17
CA HIS A 577 33.44 11.05 -3.45
C HIS A 577 32.22 10.61 -4.26
N ARG A 578 31.54 9.54 -3.84
CA ARG A 578 30.33 9.02 -4.43
C ARG A 578 29.08 9.54 -3.72
N LYS A 579 28.00 9.63 -4.44
CA LYS A 579 26.70 10.15 -4.00
C LYS A 579 25.70 9.02 -3.80
N VAL A 580 24.83 9.19 -2.84
CA VAL A 580 23.61 8.36 -2.70
C VAL A 580 22.42 9.29 -2.85
N VAL A 581 21.48 8.97 -3.73
CA VAL A 581 20.29 9.77 -3.99
C VAL A 581 19.15 9.38 -3.07
N SER A 582 18.95 8.08 -2.86
CA SER A 582 17.88 7.59 -1.99
C SER A 582 18.14 6.19 -1.49
N ALA A 583 17.49 5.85 -0.37
CA ALA A 583 17.27 4.47 0.06
C ALA A 583 15.77 4.21 0.15
N THR A 584 15.33 3.06 -0.38
CA THR A 584 13.92 2.71 -0.47
C THR A 584 13.72 1.26 -0.05
N THR A 585 13.39 1.07 1.23
CA THR A 585 13.04 -0.22 1.85
C THR A 585 14.17 -1.25 1.85
N ASP A 586 14.62 -1.69 0.69
CA ASP A 586 15.57 -2.77 0.43
C ASP A 586 16.58 -2.43 -0.68
N GLY A 587 16.53 -1.23 -1.24
CA GLY A 587 17.41 -0.77 -2.29
C GLY A 587 17.92 0.66 -2.08
N PHE A 588 18.89 1.05 -2.89
CA PHE A 588 19.47 2.39 -2.89
C PHE A 588 19.96 2.80 -4.28
N ILE A 589 19.91 4.11 -4.54
CA ILE A 589 20.38 4.69 -5.81
C ILE A 589 21.68 5.43 -5.54
N THR A 590 22.72 5.12 -6.32
CA THR A 590 24.08 5.70 -6.16
C THR A 590 24.78 5.85 -7.52
N ASP A 591 25.76 6.73 -7.61
CA ASP A 591 26.71 6.82 -8.72
C ASP A 591 27.94 5.91 -8.55
N ALA A 592 28.01 5.12 -7.48
CA ALA A 592 29.04 4.13 -7.28
C ALA A 592 28.82 2.90 -8.18
N GLU A 593 29.87 2.35 -8.75
CA GLU A 593 29.84 1.07 -9.46
C GLU A 593 29.84 -0.10 -8.45
N TYR A 594 29.32 -1.27 -8.87
CA TYR A 594 29.26 -2.45 -8.01
C TYR A 594 30.61 -2.81 -7.37
N SER A 595 31.72 -2.64 -8.10
CA SER A 595 33.08 -2.92 -7.62
C SER A 595 33.60 -1.96 -6.55
N GLU A 596 32.92 -0.83 -6.33
CA GLU A 596 33.26 0.17 -5.32
C GLU A 596 32.42 0.00 -4.03
N LEU A 597 31.46 -0.93 -4.03
CA LEU A 597 30.64 -1.21 -2.85
C LEU A 597 31.43 -2.07 -1.87
N ASP A 598 31.41 -1.69 -0.61
CA ASP A 598 32.03 -2.46 0.47
C ASP A 598 31.09 -3.58 0.94
N LEU A 599 31.38 -4.81 0.50
CA LEU A 599 30.65 -6.02 0.88
C LEU A 599 31.35 -6.80 2.01
N SER A 600 32.37 -6.23 2.63
CA SER A 600 33.18 -6.89 3.67
C SER A 600 32.62 -6.67 5.09
N GLY A 601 31.64 -5.85 5.26
CA GLY A 601 31.02 -5.58 6.55
C GLY A 601 30.27 -6.80 7.12
N PRO A 602 30.12 -6.89 8.45
CA PRO A 602 29.54 -8.07 9.10
C PRO A 602 28.08 -8.35 8.66
N MET A 603 27.28 -7.31 8.39
CA MET A 603 25.91 -7.49 7.93
C MET A 603 25.86 -7.94 6.48
N ALA A 604 26.73 -7.42 5.62
CA ALA A 604 26.86 -7.84 4.23
C ALA A 604 27.28 -9.30 4.11
N ILE A 605 28.36 -9.70 4.81
CA ILE A 605 28.84 -11.09 4.84
C ILE A 605 27.72 -12.02 5.30
N ARG A 606 27.01 -11.65 6.37
CA ARG A 606 25.92 -12.46 6.91
C ARG A 606 24.77 -12.57 5.92
N PHE A 607 24.37 -11.47 5.28
CA PHE A 607 23.28 -11.48 4.30
C PHE A 607 23.66 -12.27 3.03
N GLN A 608 24.89 -12.13 2.54
CA GLN A 608 25.40 -12.90 1.41
C GLN A 608 25.37 -14.41 1.70
N ALA A 609 25.83 -14.83 2.89
CA ALA A 609 25.75 -16.23 3.31
C ALA A 609 24.32 -16.77 3.36
N LEU A 610 23.34 -15.95 3.74
CA LEU A 610 21.92 -16.34 3.69
C LEU A 610 21.38 -16.43 2.25
N CYS A 611 21.83 -15.55 1.36
CA CYS A 611 21.49 -15.64 -0.05
C CYS A 611 22.00 -16.96 -0.67
N GLU A 612 23.26 -17.31 -0.43
CA GLU A 612 23.88 -18.55 -0.90
C GLU A 612 23.22 -19.81 -0.30
N ARG A 613 22.82 -19.73 0.97
CA ARG A 613 22.14 -20.83 1.65
C ARG A 613 20.77 -21.16 1.00
N VAL A 614 20.04 -20.13 0.58
CA VAL A 614 18.72 -20.31 -0.07
C VAL A 614 18.87 -20.60 -1.55
N SER A 615 19.87 -20.07 -2.20
CA SER A 615 20.11 -20.22 -3.64
C SER A 615 21.60 -20.11 -3.91
N PRO A 616 22.28 -21.24 -4.12
CA PRO A 616 23.69 -21.25 -4.46
C PRO A 616 24.00 -20.29 -5.62
N ASP A 617 25.16 -19.68 -5.59
CA ASP A 617 25.64 -18.71 -6.58
C ASP A 617 24.82 -17.40 -6.69
N SER A 618 23.99 -17.07 -5.70
CA SER A 618 23.26 -15.81 -5.69
C SER A 618 24.06 -14.68 -5.06
N ASN A 619 24.06 -13.51 -5.68
CA ASN A 619 24.59 -12.28 -5.12
C ASN A 619 23.59 -11.64 -4.16
N MET A 620 24.11 -10.94 -3.15
CA MET A 620 23.29 -10.20 -2.19
C MET A 620 22.63 -8.97 -2.79
N LEU A 621 23.21 -8.38 -3.83
CA LEU A 621 22.74 -7.19 -4.52
C LEU A 621 22.40 -7.50 -5.97
N GLU A 622 21.28 -7.01 -6.42
CA GLU A 622 20.81 -7.02 -7.81
C GLU A 622 20.82 -5.60 -8.35
N LEU A 623 21.43 -5.37 -9.52
CA LEU A 623 21.27 -4.13 -10.26
C LEU A 623 19.89 -4.18 -10.95
N LYS A 624 18.99 -3.30 -10.54
CA LYS A 624 17.63 -3.21 -11.11
C LYS A 624 17.58 -2.29 -12.31
N HIS A 625 18.09 -1.07 -12.13
CA HIS A 625 18.03 -0.03 -13.13
C HIS A 625 19.36 0.70 -13.21
N ARG A 626 19.68 1.18 -14.42
CA ARG A 626 20.83 2.04 -14.68
C ARG A 626 20.41 3.20 -15.54
N VAL A 627 20.65 4.42 -15.05
CA VAL A 627 20.26 5.64 -15.77
C VAL A 627 21.42 6.63 -15.81
N ARG A 628 21.34 7.63 -16.69
CA ARG A 628 22.39 8.66 -16.80
C ARG A 628 22.11 9.89 -15.95
N GLN A 629 20.87 10.12 -15.54
CA GLN A 629 20.52 11.19 -14.63
C GLN A 629 19.26 10.82 -13.84
N VAL A 630 19.27 11.09 -12.54
CA VAL A 630 18.13 10.90 -11.64
C VAL A 630 17.62 12.27 -11.19
N VAL A 631 16.30 12.46 -11.18
CA VAL A 631 15.66 13.59 -10.54
C VAL A 631 15.09 13.13 -9.20
N ALA A 632 15.63 13.63 -8.11
CA ALA A 632 15.22 13.33 -6.75
C ALA A 632 14.28 14.40 -6.21
N MET A 633 13.15 14.01 -5.65
CA MET A 633 12.15 14.91 -5.06
C MET A 633 12.05 14.72 -3.55
N LYS A 634 11.65 13.57 -3.11
CA LYS A 634 11.47 13.20 -1.70
C LYS A 634 11.48 11.67 -1.56
N THR A 635 11.30 11.16 -0.36
CA THR A 635 11.11 9.72 -0.11
C THR A 635 10.11 9.11 -1.10
N ARG A 636 10.53 8.06 -1.82
CA ARG A 636 9.77 7.38 -2.90
C ARG A 636 9.38 8.33 -4.05
N GLY A 637 10.26 9.25 -4.36
CA GLY A 637 10.08 10.21 -5.41
C GLY A 637 11.37 10.40 -6.20
N GLN A 638 11.75 9.41 -7.01
CA GLN A 638 12.88 9.42 -7.90
C GLN A 638 12.42 9.05 -9.30
N ILE A 639 12.77 9.86 -10.28
CA ILE A 639 12.44 9.63 -11.68
C ILE A 639 13.67 9.76 -12.55
N THR A 640 13.60 9.22 -13.74
CA THR A 640 14.69 9.32 -14.72
C THR A 640 14.71 10.71 -15.37
N GLY A 641 15.81 11.42 -15.21
CA GLY A 641 16.06 12.67 -15.94
C GLY A 641 16.63 12.41 -17.34
N LEU A 642 17.56 11.44 -17.43
CA LEU A 642 18.16 10.99 -18.68
C LEU A 642 18.35 9.46 -18.60
N ALA A 643 17.74 8.71 -19.49
CA ALA A 643 17.85 7.27 -19.55
C ALA A 643 19.28 6.83 -19.99
N TYR A 644 19.66 5.62 -19.62
CA TYR A 644 20.84 4.92 -20.14
C TYR A 644 20.44 4.12 -21.39
N ASP A 645 19.41 3.29 -21.27
CA ASP A 645 18.72 2.59 -22.34
C ASP A 645 17.24 2.95 -22.28
N ASP A 646 16.53 2.96 -23.42
CA ASP A 646 15.15 3.48 -23.54
C ASP A 646 14.13 2.77 -22.61
N ASP A 647 14.36 1.49 -22.30
CA ASP A 647 13.45 0.69 -21.48
C ASP A 647 13.85 0.60 -20.01
N ASP A 648 15.00 1.17 -19.61
CA ASP A 648 15.51 1.07 -18.24
C ASP A 648 15.32 2.38 -17.47
N LEU A 649 14.22 2.47 -16.72
CA LEU A 649 13.80 3.69 -16.03
C LEU A 649 13.65 3.51 -14.51
N ILE A 650 14.19 4.45 -13.77
CA ILE A 650 13.86 4.66 -12.36
C ILE A 650 12.58 5.49 -12.30
N LEU A 651 11.52 4.94 -11.71
CA LEU A 651 10.21 5.60 -11.68
C LEU A 651 9.47 5.39 -10.35
N ALA A 652 9.68 6.28 -9.41
CA ALA A 652 8.94 6.36 -8.16
C ALA A 652 8.12 7.66 -8.11
N LYS A 653 6.80 7.55 -8.18
CA LYS A 653 5.85 8.63 -8.53
C LYS A 653 5.40 9.51 -7.36
N CYS A 654 6.00 9.47 -6.19
CA CYS A 654 5.59 10.28 -5.02
C CYS A 654 4.11 10.12 -4.59
N GLY A 655 3.45 9.06 -4.98
CA GLY A 655 2.01 8.86 -4.78
C GLY A 655 1.11 9.60 -5.79
N VAL A 656 1.67 10.18 -6.84
CA VAL A 656 0.92 10.73 -7.97
C VAL A 656 0.35 9.58 -8.80
N SER A 657 -0.90 9.71 -9.24
CA SER A 657 -1.56 8.79 -10.17
C SER A 657 -1.72 9.50 -11.51
N PRO A 658 -0.85 9.24 -12.50
CA PRO A 658 -1.01 9.81 -13.83
C PRO A 658 -2.35 9.43 -14.45
N PRO A 659 -2.90 10.24 -15.36
CA PRO A 659 -4.07 9.86 -16.15
C PRO A 659 -3.85 8.53 -16.88
N SER A 660 -4.93 7.76 -17.07
CA SER A 660 -4.85 6.46 -17.76
C SER A 660 -4.44 6.56 -19.24
N SER A 661 -4.60 7.75 -19.82
CA SER A 661 -4.19 8.08 -21.20
C SER A 661 -2.72 8.48 -21.33
N THR A 662 -1.95 8.49 -20.23
CA THR A 662 -0.53 8.88 -20.28
C THR A 662 0.30 7.73 -20.87
N GLU A 663 0.88 7.93 -22.02
CA GLU A 663 1.75 6.96 -22.70
C GLU A 663 3.12 6.90 -22.03
N ASP A 664 3.80 8.04 -21.85
CA ASP A 664 5.05 8.13 -21.10
C ASP A 664 4.84 8.70 -19.70
N VAL A 665 4.85 7.80 -18.73
CA VAL A 665 4.65 8.14 -17.31
C VAL A 665 5.87 8.85 -16.73
N ASN A 666 7.09 8.54 -17.21
CA ASN A 666 8.30 9.17 -16.71
C ASN A 666 8.37 10.64 -17.16
N ASP A 667 8.13 10.90 -18.46
CA ASP A 667 8.09 12.27 -18.98
C ASP A 667 6.95 13.07 -18.31
N TYR A 668 5.77 12.49 -18.16
CA TYR A 668 4.68 13.13 -17.43
C TYR A 668 5.12 13.59 -16.03
N MET A 669 5.80 12.74 -15.26
CA MET A 669 6.27 13.07 -13.93
C MET A 669 7.39 14.11 -13.95
N LEU A 670 8.27 14.07 -14.95
CA LEU A 670 9.34 15.05 -15.13
C LEU A 670 8.76 16.43 -15.45
N GLN A 671 7.82 16.53 -16.39
CA GLN A 671 7.13 17.78 -16.70
C GLN A 671 6.36 18.31 -15.50
N LEU A 672 5.69 17.45 -14.76
CA LEU A 672 4.98 17.82 -13.55
C LEU A 672 5.94 18.41 -12.48
N PHE A 673 7.13 17.83 -12.32
CA PHE A 673 8.14 18.34 -11.40
C PHE A 673 8.71 19.70 -11.86
N LEU A 674 9.10 19.81 -13.13
CA LEU A 674 9.73 21.03 -13.65
C LEU A 674 8.76 22.22 -13.67
N ASN A 675 7.52 22.00 -14.06
CA ASN A 675 6.52 23.06 -14.24
C ASN A 675 5.69 23.36 -12.99
N ARG A 676 5.89 22.60 -11.86
CA ARG A 676 5.11 22.75 -10.63
C ARG A 676 5.09 24.19 -10.12
N GLN A 677 3.95 24.59 -9.58
CA GLN A 677 3.74 25.86 -8.91
C GLN A 677 3.18 25.64 -7.50
N ALA A 678 3.38 26.62 -6.64
CA ALA A 678 2.83 26.55 -5.29
C ALA A 678 1.30 26.55 -5.31
N GLY A 679 0.72 25.52 -4.71
CA GLY A 679 -0.72 25.37 -4.66
C GLY A 679 -1.31 24.54 -5.80
N ASP A 680 -0.48 24.05 -6.73
CA ASP A 680 -0.94 23.12 -7.76
C ASP A 680 -1.67 21.95 -7.15
N LYS A 681 -2.67 21.47 -7.87
CA LYS A 681 -3.52 20.37 -7.46
C LYS A 681 -3.40 19.22 -8.44
N THR A 682 -3.55 18.03 -7.94
CA THR A 682 -3.73 16.83 -8.75
C THR A 682 -5.03 16.14 -8.36
N GLU A 683 -5.65 15.48 -9.32
CA GLU A 683 -6.84 14.70 -9.07
C GLU A 683 -6.51 13.33 -8.53
N THR A 684 -7.25 12.90 -7.54
CA THR A 684 -7.32 11.52 -7.11
C THR A 684 -8.75 11.01 -7.27
N LYS A 685 -8.87 9.74 -7.62
CA LYS A 685 -10.18 9.10 -7.86
C LYS A 685 -10.40 7.93 -6.89
N PRO A 686 -10.43 8.19 -5.56
CA PRO A 686 -10.67 7.12 -4.61
C PRO A 686 -12.07 6.55 -4.78
N PHE A 687 -12.22 5.27 -4.54
CA PHE A 687 -13.54 4.66 -4.42
C PHE A 687 -14.22 5.05 -3.10
N THR A 688 -15.56 5.03 -3.08
CA THR A 688 -16.35 5.08 -1.85
C THR A 688 -15.73 4.16 -0.81
N SER A 689 -15.51 4.65 0.40
CA SER A 689 -14.90 3.83 1.44
C SER A 689 -15.85 2.69 1.85
N ILE A 690 -15.31 1.54 2.27
CA ILE A 690 -16.13 0.42 2.75
C ILE A 690 -17.03 0.83 3.93
N ARG A 691 -16.54 1.73 4.79
CA ARG A 691 -17.30 2.28 5.90
C ARG A 691 -18.53 3.08 5.43
N GLU A 692 -18.35 3.93 4.43
CA GLU A 692 -19.47 4.71 3.87
C GLU A 692 -20.45 3.80 3.15
N GLN A 693 -19.96 2.89 2.33
CA GLN A 693 -20.76 1.92 1.62
C GLN A 693 -21.65 1.10 2.58
N TRP A 694 -21.05 0.53 3.65
CA TRP A 694 -21.78 -0.31 4.58
C TRP A 694 -22.72 0.46 5.49
N ASN A 695 -22.31 1.63 6.00
CA ASN A 695 -23.14 2.40 6.94
C ASN A 695 -24.31 3.12 6.26
N LYS A 696 -24.10 3.57 5.02
CA LYS A 696 -25.06 4.41 4.30
C LYS A 696 -25.76 3.67 3.16
N ASP A 697 -25.41 2.42 2.95
CA ASP A 697 -25.94 1.60 1.84
C ASP A 697 -25.69 2.23 0.46
N LEU A 698 -24.49 2.79 0.28
CA LEU A 698 -24.09 3.43 -0.97
C LEU A 698 -23.47 2.42 -1.93
N ASP A 699 -23.63 2.70 -3.22
CA ASP A 699 -22.83 2.02 -4.23
C ASP A 699 -21.37 2.48 -4.18
N VAL A 700 -20.50 1.68 -4.76
CA VAL A 700 -19.09 2.05 -4.90
C VAL A 700 -18.95 2.90 -6.15
N VAL A 701 -18.68 4.17 -5.94
CA VAL A 701 -18.42 5.13 -7.02
C VAL A 701 -17.02 5.71 -6.88
N ARG A 702 -16.44 6.16 -7.96
CA ARG A 702 -15.19 6.94 -7.92
C ARG A 702 -15.51 8.39 -7.58
N ASP A 703 -14.89 8.89 -6.53
CA ASP A 703 -15.01 10.28 -6.11
C ASP A 703 -13.78 11.05 -6.61
N ILE A 704 -14.02 12.10 -7.41
CA ILE A 704 -12.92 12.95 -7.87
C ILE A 704 -12.61 13.92 -6.73
N ARG A 705 -11.39 13.85 -6.23
CA ARG A 705 -10.87 14.76 -5.20
C ARG A 705 -9.63 15.45 -5.69
N GLU A 706 -9.62 16.75 -5.56
CA GLU A 706 -8.40 17.51 -5.72
C GLU A 706 -7.57 17.46 -4.43
N ILE A 707 -6.30 17.12 -4.56
CA ILE A 707 -5.32 17.21 -3.49
C ILE A 707 -4.19 18.16 -3.91
N VAL A 708 -3.65 18.90 -2.97
CA VAL A 708 -2.50 19.77 -3.24
C VAL A 708 -1.29 18.90 -3.61
N LEU A 709 -0.73 19.15 -4.77
CA LEU A 709 0.47 18.49 -5.25
C LEU A 709 1.66 18.85 -4.34
N ASN A 710 2.41 17.85 -3.92
CA ASN A 710 3.60 18.04 -3.13
C ASN A 710 4.76 17.21 -3.67
N LEU A 711 5.59 17.81 -4.50
CA LEU A 711 6.83 17.25 -5.05
C LEU A 711 8.07 17.89 -4.44
N GLU A 712 7.92 18.69 -3.37
CA GLU A 712 9.02 19.29 -2.63
C GLU A 712 9.63 18.29 -1.63
N PHE A 713 10.87 18.57 -1.21
CA PHE A 713 11.62 17.76 -0.27
C PHE A 713 10.87 17.52 1.05
N ASP A 714 11.07 16.38 1.67
CA ASP A 714 10.33 15.99 2.89
C ASP A 714 11.03 16.34 4.20
N PHE A 715 12.22 16.94 4.12
CA PHE A 715 13.02 17.41 5.25
C PHE A 715 13.32 16.35 6.33
N LYS A 716 13.36 15.08 5.96
CA LYS A 716 13.93 14.06 6.83
C LYS A 716 15.43 14.27 7.06
N ARG A 717 16.05 14.98 6.15
CA ARG A 717 17.47 15.37 6.20
C ARG A 717 17.60 16.87 5.97
N GLN A 718 18.73 17.43 6.34
CA GLN A 718 19.05 18.83 6.16
C GLN A 718 19.68 19.03 4.79
N LEU A 719 19.08 19.86 3.94
CA LEU A 719 19.62 20.22 2.63
C LEU A 719 20.81 21.21 2.78
N HIS A 720 21.80 21.06 1.89
CA HIS A 720 22.98 21.94 1.81
C HIS A 720 23.63 21.88 0.41
N ASP A 721 24.69 22.68 0.19
CA ASP A 721 25.52 22.71 -1.01
C ASP A 721 24.71 22.84 -2.32
N PRO A 722 24.03 23.98 -2.51
CA PRO A 722 23.23 24.20 -3.69
C PRO A 722 24.08 24.25 -4.95
N LEU A 723 23.71 23.50 -5.98
CA LEU A 723 24.27 23.50 -7.32
C LEU A 723 23.15 23.73 -8.33
N THR A 724 23.49 24.12 -9.55
CA THR A 724 22.55 24.21 -10.67
C THR A 724 22.89 23.11 -11.67
N ASN A 725 21.95 22.20 -11.92
CA ASN A 725 22.06 21.17 -12.93
C ASN A 725 20.96 21.31 -13.98
N CYS A 726 21.23 20.90 -15.21
CA CYS A 726 20.27 20.94 -16.30
C CYS A 726 19.59 19.59 -16.47
N VAL A 727 18.28 19.59 -16.70
CA VAL A 727 17.49 18.42 -17.09
C VAL A 727 16.43 18.84 -18.09
N ALA A 728 16.28 18.13 -19.19
CA ALA A 728 15.37 18.48 -20.29
C ALA A 728 15.51 19.96 -20.72
N ASP A 729 16.74 20.44 -20.86
CA ASP A 729 17.12 21.81 -21.24
C ASP A 729 16.63 22.92 -20.26
N ILE A 730 16.27 22.53 -19.01
CA ILE A 730 15.85 23.45 -17.95
C ILE A 730 16.84 23.38 -16.80
N ASP A 731 17.38 24.54 -16.41
CA ASP A 731 18.21 24.67 -15.22
C ASP A 731 17.35 24.54 -13.96
N HIS A 732 17.77 23.67 -13.05
CA HIS A 732 17.11 23.44 -11.78
C HIS A 732 18.14 23.28 -10.67
N ILE A 733 17.76 23.68 -9.45
CA ILE A 733 18.63 23.49 -8.29
C ILE A 733 18.80 22.01 -7.97
N TYR A 734 20.02 21.63 -7.57
CA TYR A 734 20.36 20.37 -6.95
C TYR A 734 20.93 20.63 -5.56
N LEU A 735 20.54 19.83 -4.58
CA LEU A 735 20.96 19.95 -3.20
C LEU A 735 21.31 18.56 -2.65
N ASP A 736 22.46 18.47 -2.01
CA ASP A 736 22.82 17.31 -1.17
C ASP A 736 22.17 17.46 0.21
N SER A 737 22.29 16.41 1.03
CA SER A 737 21.77 16.46 2.40
C SER A 737 22.67 15.79 3.43
N MET A 738 22.60 16.29 4.66
CA MET A 738 23.21 15.71 5.86
C MET A 738 22.13 15.31 6.88
N PRO A 739 22.43 14.39 7.82
CA PRO A 739 21.49 14.08 8.88
C PRO A 739 21.26 15.29 9.79
N TRP A 740 20.05 15.40 10.33
CA TRP A 740 19.75 16.36 11.40
C TRP A 740 20.46 15.96 12.70
N SER A 741 20.74 16.93 13.58
CA SER A 741 21.26 16.64 14.90
C SER A 741 20.29 15.75 15.69
N ASN A 742 18.97 16.03 15.61
CA ASN A 742 17.92 15.27 16.26
C ASN A 742 16.56 15.41 15.52
N VAL A 743 15.59 14.58 15.87
CA VAL A 743 14.26 14.57 15.23
C VAL A 743 13.48 15.85 15.48
N HIS A 744 13.60 16.45 16.65
CA HIS A 744 12.87 17.69 16.96
C HIS A 744 13.28 18.85 16.03
N GLU A 745 14.58 18.92 15.73
CA GLU A 745 15.11 19.90 14.78
C GLU A 745 14.57 19.63 13.36
N ALA A 746 14.56 18.37 12.92
CA ALA A 746 13.99 17.97 11.65
C ALA A 746 12.52 18.37 11.50
N GLU A 747 11.70 18.07 12.50
CA GLU A 747 10.27 18.39 12.48
C GLU A 747 9.99 19.89 12.51
N ARG A 748 10.77 20.64 13.31
CA ARG A 748 10.71 22.11 13.35
C ARG A 748 11.06 22.70 11.98
N SER A 749 12.15 22.24 11.38
CA SER A 749 12.61 22.72 10.07
C SER A 749 11.63 22.42 8.96
N ARG A 750 11.06 21.21 8.98
CA ARG A 750 9.98 20.85 8.07
C ARG A 750 8.76 21.76 8.20
N ALA A 751 8.35 22.08 9.41
CA ALA A 751 7.21 22.98 9.64
C ALA A 751 7.47 24.40 9.10
N ILE A 752 8.71 24.91 9.22
CA ILE A 752 9.13 26.20 8.66
C ILE A 752 9.08 26.13 7.13
N PHE A 753 9.67 25.09 6.53
CA PHE A 753 9.66 24.90 5.08
C PHE A 753 8.24 24.73 4.53
N ASP A 754 7.37 23.97 5.23
CA ASP A 754 5.95 23.83 4.86
C ASP A 754 5.21 25.18 4.88
N GLY A 755 5.61 26.10 5.72
CA GLY A 755 5.12 27.50 5.71
C GLY A 755 5.55 28.28 4.46
N TRP A 756 6.81 28.12 4.05
CA TRP A 756 7.41 28.80 2.90
C TRP A 756 6.84 28.26 1.58
N ARG A 757 6.84 26.94 1.37
CA ARG A 757 6.42 26.28 0.12
C ARG A 757 4.93 26.44 -0.21
N ARG A 758 4.11 26.92 0.69
CA ARG A 758 2.70 27.27 0.37
C ARG A 758 2.56 28.32 -0.71
N LYS A 759 3.60 29.09 -0.96
CA LYS A 759 3.59 30.21 -1.90
C LYS A 759 4.73 30.17 -2.92
N ARG A 760 5.64 29.21 -2.79
CA ARG A 760 6.84 29.08 -3.59
C ARG A 760 7.21 27.62 -3.84
N CYS A 761 8.02 27.38 -4.86
CA CYS A 761 8.63 26.08 -5.13
C CYS A 761 10.14 26.23 -5.14
N LEU A 762 10.85 25.20 -4.72
CA LEU A 762 12.31 25.20 -4.69
C LEU A 762 12.85 24.76 -6.06
N LYS A 763 13.15 25.71 -6.96
CA LYS A 763 13.56 25.44 -8.34
C LYS A 763 14.93 26.01 -8.69
N THR A 764 15.26 27.16 -8.15
CA THR A 764 16.44 27.92 -8.52
C THR A 764 17.29 28.23 -7.30
N LEU A 765 18.53 28.71 -7.53
CA LEU A 765 19.39 29.19 -6.46
C LEU A 765 18.77 30.40 -5.71
N ASP A 766 18.03 31.27 -6.42
CA ASP A 766 17.31 32.38 -5.78
C ASP A 766 16.19 31.88 -4.85
N ASP A 767 15.45 30.84 -5.25
CA ASP A 767 14.46 30.18 -4.36
C ASP A 767 15.11 29.60 -3.11
N TRP A 768 16.31 29.03 -3.24
CA TRP A 768 17.07 28.53 -2.10
C TRP A 768 17.46 29.66 -1.14
N HIS A 769 18.01 30.74 -1.66
CA HIS A 769 18.36 31.90 -0.84
C HIS A 769 17.13 32.51 -0.16
N ASP A 770 15.98 32.58 -0.84
CA ASP A 770 14.73 33.04 -0.24
C ASP A 770 14.22 32.07 0.83
N CYS A 771 14.37 30.77 0.61
CA CYS A 771 14.01 29.73 1.58
C CYS A 771 14.90 29.81 2.82
N ASP A 772 16.23 29.94 2.65
CA ASP A 772 17.18 30.07 3.76
C ASP A 772 16.93 31.37 4.55
N ASP A 773 16.70 32.46 3.84
CA ASP A 773 16.36 33.74 4.46
C ASP A 773 15.10 33.64 5.34
N HIS A 774 14.07 32.98 4.85
CA HIS A 774 12.85 32.65 5.61
C HIS A 774 13.15 31.73 6.80
N TYR A 775 13.97 30.70 6.59
CA TYR A 775 14.34 29.72 7.59
C TYR A 775 15.09 30.37 8.76
N GLN A 776 16.17 31.12 8.46
CA GLN A 776 16.98 31.81 9.46
C GLN A 776 16.14 32.83 10.27
N PHE A 777 15.25 33.55 9.58
CA PHE A 777 14.33 34.45 10.25
C PHE A 777 13.39 33.71 11.20
N SER A 778 12.83 32.59 10.77
CA SER A 778 11.88 31.78 11.58
C SER A 778 12.55 31.15 12.80
N ILE A 779 13.79 30.69 12.68
CA ILE A 779 14.58 30.15 13.79
C ILE A 779 14.91 31.28 14.80
N ALA A 780 15.32 32.44 14.32
CA ALA A 780 15.72 33.53 15.15
C ALA A 780 14.57 34.44 15.64
N LYS A 781 13.34 34.21 15.17
CA LYS A 781 12.20 35.10 15.42
C LYS A 781 12.00 35.41 16.90
N ASP A 782 12.20 34.48 17.78
CA ASP A 782 12.04 34.68 19.22
C ASP A 782 13.22 35.41 19.85
N ARG A 783 14.36 35.47 19.15
CA ARG A 783 15.57 36.21 19.54
C ARG A 783 15.59 37.64 19.01
N LEU A 784 14.75 37.99 18.03
CA LEU A 784 14.69 39.36 17.50
C LEU A 784 14.20 40.31 18.57
N LYS A 785 15.03 41.29 18.87
CA LYS A 785 14.72 42.37 19.78
C LYS A 785 13.89 43.43 19.06
N ILE A 786 12.57 43.29 19.09
CA ILE A 786 11.63 44.26 18.54
C ILE A 786 10.67 44.64 19.64
N SER A 787 10.64 45.90 19.99
CA SER A 787 9.79 46.43 21.06
C SER A 787 8.79 47.45 20.53
N GLY A 788 7.69 47.64 21.26
CA GLY A 788 6.72 48.69 20.99
C GLY A 788 6.16 48.72 19.57
N LYS A 789 6.31 49.84 18.86
CA LYS A 789 5.76 50.05 17.50
C LYS A 789 6.36 49.14 16.43
N ASN A 790 7.49 48.50 16.69
CA ASN A 790 8.15 47.59 15.76
C ASN A 790 7.69 46.15 15.83
N ALA A 791 6.82 45.78 16.77
CA ALA A 791 6.29 44.45 16.89
C ALA A 791 5.63 43.95 15.57
N GLY A 792 5.06 44.86 14.79
CA GLY A 792 4.49 44.55 13.47
C GLY A 792 5.48 44.03 12.44
N ILE A 793 6.76 44.47 12.49
CA ILE A 793 7.80 43.99 11.60
C ILE A 793 8.07 42.51 11.89
N ARG A 794 8.31 42.19 13.16
CA ARG A 794 8.56 40.79 13.59
C ARG A 794 7.44 39.84 13.17
N ASN A 795 6.19 40.27 13.33
CA ASN A 795 5.04 39.44 13.06
C ASN A 795 4.72 39.33 11.56
N SER A 796 5.03 40.31 10.76
CA SER A 796 4.74 40.38 9.33
C SER A 796 5.96 40.15 8.42
N GLY A 797 7.18 40.08 8.97
CA GLY A 797 8.40 39.80 8.21
C GLY A 797 8.33 38.38 7.59
N LYS A 798 8.78 38.25 6.34
CA LYS A 798 8.84 37.02 5.56
C LYS A 798 10.19 36.32 5.61
N GLY A 799 11.25 37.08 5.98
CA GLY A 799 12.63 36.65 6.11
C GLY A 799 13.48 37.76 6.68
N THR A 800 14.78 37.53 6.87
CA THR A 800 15.72 38.49 7.38
C THR A 800 15.84 39.70 6.44
N THR A 801 15.93 39.44 5.15
CA THR A 801 15.99 40.49 4.10
C THR A 801 14.73 41.36 4.08
N ASP A 802 13.53 40.79 4.29
CA ASP A 802 12.31 41.61 4.36
C ASP A 802 12.28 42.51 5.61
N VAL A 803 12.82 42.02 6.73
CA VAL A 803 12.99 42.88 7.93
C VAL A 803 13.93 44.01 7.63
N PHE A 804 15.09 43.73 7.01
CA PHE A 804 16.06 44.75 6.63
C PHE A 804 15.47 45.75 5.61
N ARG A 805 14.76 45.26 4.58
CA ARG A 805 14.07 46.13 3.62
C ARG A 805 13.10 47.09 4.32
N ARG A 806 12.30 46.62 5.24
CA ARG A 806 11.35 47.44 6.01
C ARG A 806 12.06 48.46 6.90
N LEU A 807 13.21 48.11 7.47
CA LEU A 807 14.05 49.05 8.20
C LEU A 807 14.62 50.12 7.25
N PHE A 808 15.11 49.72 6.07
CA PHE A 808 15.56 50.64 5.04
C PHE A 808 14.46 51.65 4.63
N LEU A 809 13.23 51.18 4.37
CA LEU A 809 12.10 52.05 4.04
C LEU A 809 11.83 53.10 5.15
N ARG A 810 11.97 52.70 6.42
CA ARG A 810 11.84 53.60 7.57
C ARG A 810 12.99 54.62 7.60
N ALA A 811 14.23 54.15 7.49
CA ALA A 811 15.40 55.01 7.49
C ALA A 811 15.36 56.02 6.33
N TYR A 812 15.00 55.57 5.12
CA TYR A 812 14.87 56.41 3.95
C TYR A 812 13.77 57.45 4.12
N SER A 813 12.59 57.07 4.59
CA SER A 813 11.46 57.99 4.75
C SER A 813 11.66 59.00 5.87
N GLN A 814 12.59 58.78 6.79
CA GLN A 814 12.94 59.60 7.93
C GLN A 814 14.32 60.28 7.81
N GLU A 815 15.04 60.06 6.69
CA GLU A 815 16.39 60.60 6.44
C GLU A 815 17.40 60.21 7.52
N LEU A 816 17.41 58.92 7.91
CA LEU A 816 18.31 58.36 8.92
C LEU A 816 19.41 57.49 8.26
N CYS A 817 20.41 57.09 9.03
CA CYS A 817 21.48 56.17 8.62
C CYS A 817 22.23 56.62 7.36
N GLY A 818 22.48 57.93 7.20
CA GLY A 818 23.17 58.52 6.03
C GLY A 818 22.30 58.67 4.78
N LEU A 819 21.04 58.34 4.86
CA LEU A 819 20.08 58.43 3.75
C LEU A 819 19.49 59.84 3.64
N THR A 820 19.33 60.33 2.41
CA THR A 820 18.63 61.55 2.07
C THR A 820 17.53 61.26 1.05
N LYS A 821 16.47 62.05 1.01
CA LYS A 821 15.38 61.91 0.02
C LYS A 821 15.80 62.38 -1.36
N SER A 822 16.79 61.75 -1.93
CA SER A 822 17.29 62.01 -3.29
C SER A 822 16.35 61.52 -4.40
N LYS A 823 15.41 60.65 -4.09
CA LYS A 823 14.43 60.05 -5.00
C LYS A 823 13.02 60.17 -4.40
N THR A 824 12.01 60.25 -5.25
CA THR A 824 10.61 60.15 -4.81
C THR A 824 10.27 58.77 -4.26
N TYR A 825 9.23 58.65 -3.49
CA TYR A 825 8.77 57.32 -2.97
C TYR A 825 8.37 56.36 -4.09
N SER A 826 7.88 56.86 -5.24
CA SER A 826 7.60 56.03 -6.40
C SER A 826 8.90 55.49 -6.99
N GLU A 827 9.88 56.35 -7.24
CA GLU A 827 11.17 55.93 -7.80
C GLU A 827 11.91 54.91 -6.93
N VAL A 828 11.82 55.04 -5.59
CA VAL A 828 12.43 54.05 -4.67
C VAL A 828 11.67 52.75 -4.72
N ALA A 829 10.33 52.80 -4.75
CA ALA A 829 9.50 51.59 -4.81
C ALA A 829 9.71 50.85 -6.13
N ASP A 830 9.73 51.55 -7.26
CA ASP A 830 9.96 51.01 -8.59
C ASP A 830 11.38 50.43 -8.70
N TRP A 831 12.39 51.15 -8.19
CA TRP A 831 13.78 50.70 -8.20
C TRP A 831 13.93 49.38 -7.42
N LEU A 832 13.41 49.29 -6.17
CA LEU A 832 13.48 48.08 -5.38
C LEU A 832 12.72 46.92 -6.05
N THR A 833 11.54 47.18 -6.61
CA THR A 833 10.72 46.17 -7.28
C THR A 833 11.43 45.63 -8.52
N ASN A 834 12.07 46.49 -9.32
CA ASN A 834 12.87 46.09 -10.49
C ASN A 834 14.11 45.26 -10.12
N GLN A 835 14.58 45.36 -8.88
CA GLN A 835 15.67 44.54 -8.33
C GLN A 835 15.15 43.25 -7.64
N GLY A 836 13.87 42.91 -7.78
CA GLY A 836 13.26 41.68 -7.21
C GLY A 836 12.75 41.87 -5.76
N TYR A 837 12.83 43.06 -5.18
CA TYR A 837 12.34 43.34 -3.82
C TYR A 837 11.02 44.11 -3.87
N LEU A 838 9.93 43.41 -4.07
CA LEU A 838 8.58 43.99 -4.21
C LEU A 838 8.32 45.05 -3.12
N THR A 839 8.11 46.30 -3.53
CA THR A 839 7.90 47.42 -2.65
C THR A 839 6.83 48.33 -3.23
N THR A 840 5.98 48.87 -2.38
CA THR A 840 4.93 49.80 -2.79
C THR A 840 5.18 51.20 -2.25
N THR A 841 4.69 52.22 -2.94
CA THR A 841 4.71 53.62 -2.49
C THR A 841 4.00 53.77 -1.14
N ASP A 842 2.96 53.01 -0.87
CA ASP A 842 2.22 53.08 0.38
C ASP A 842 3.00 52.47 1.56
N GLU A 843 3.86 51.46 1.32
CA GLU A 843 4.81 50.99 2.35
C GLU A 843 5.76 52.11 2.78
N LEU A 844 6.28 52.91 1.85
CA LEU A 844 7.15 54.07 2.15
C LEU A 844 6.38 55.18 2.91
N LYS A 845 5.15 55.50 2.49
CA LYS A 845 4.31 56.47 3.21
C LYS A 845 4.02 55.99 4.64
N ASN A 846 3.72 54.72 4.83
CA ASN A 846 3.48 54.15 6.14
C ASN A 846 4.75 54.04 6.99
N ALA A 847 5.89 53.73 6.37
CA ALA A 847 7.20 53.66 7.02
C ALA A 847 7.61 54.99 7.69
N LYS A 848 7.20 56.13 7.14
CA LYS A 848 7.45 57.47 7.74
C LYS A 848 6.85 57.62 9.15
N ARG A 849 5.77 56.90 9.46
CA ARG A 849 5.05 56.99 10.73
C ARG A 849 5.57 56.01 11.77
N ALA A 850 6.37 55.05 11.37
CA ALA A 850 6.88 54.00 12.22
C ALA A 850 8.25 54.37 12.79
N GLU A 851 8.46 54.14 14.07
CA GLU A 851 9.75 54.40 14.71
C GLU A 851 10.85 53.52 14.12
N PHE A 852 12.04 54.10 13.86
CA PHE A 852 13.21 53.35 13.46
C PHE A 852 13.96 52.84 14.70
N ILE A 853 14.17 51.57 14.80
CA ILE A 853 14.95 50.93 15.86
C ILE A 853 15.85 49.92 15.19
N SER A 854 17.14 49.94 15.48
CA SER A 854 18.08 48.90 15.04
C SER A 854 17.73 47.55 15.62
N HIS A 855 18.08 46.50 14.90
CA HIS A 855 17.65 45.12 15.26
C HIS A 855 18.84 44.16 15.23
N VAL A 856 18.73 43.09 16.03
CA VAL A 856 19.57 41.92 15.88
C VAL A 856 18.82 40.95 14.95
N ILE A 857 19.34 40.67 13.77
CA ILE A 857 18.80 39.69 12.82
C ILE A 857 19.94 38.79 12.30
N PRO A 858 19.66 37.54 11.96
CA PRO A 858 20.64 36.65 11.32
C PRO A 858 21.11 37.25 9.99
N CYS A 859 22.38 37.07 9.70
CA CYS A 859 22.94 37.40 8.40
C CYS A 859 22.74 36.26 7.44
N THR A 860 22.16 36.53 6.26
CA THR A 860 21.98 35.53 5.18
C THR A 860 22.60 36.08 3.90
N ASP A 861 22.89 35.19 2.94
CA ASP A 861 23.46 35.60 1.65
C ASP A 861 22.55 36.57 0.90
N ARG A 862 21.25 36.35 0.93
CA ARG A 862 20.26 37.25 0.33
C ARG A 862 20.27 38.64 1.00
N MET A 863 20.42 38.65 2.30
CA MET A 863 20.55 39.94 3.04
C MET A 863 21.83 40.68 2.66
N ASN A 864 22.95 39.98 2.49
CA ASN A 864 24.22 40.57 2.04
C ASN A 864 24.11 41.10 0.61
N GLN A 865 23.46 40.40 -0.29
CA GLN A 865 23.18 40.87 -1.65
C GLN A 865 22.32 42.16 -1.60
N PHE A 866 21.27 42.16 -0.76
CA PHE A 866 20.46 43.37 -0.58
C PHE A 866 21.22 44.53 0.01
N ALA A 867 22.10 44.30 0.99
CA ALA A 867 22.99 45.34 1.55
C ALA A 867 23.92 45.96 0.47
N SER A 868 24.54 45.11 -0.34
CA SER A 868 25.39 45.53 -1.46
C SER A 868 24.61 46.34 -2.48
N LEU A 869 23.39 45.94 -2.80
CA LEU A 869 22.47 46.65 -3.69
C LEU A 869 22.15 48.06 -3.11
N LEU A 870 21.84 48.15 -1.82
CA LEU A 870 21.57 49.41 -1.15
C LEU A 870 22.79 50.35 -1.17
N CYS A 871 23.99 49.82 -0.94
CA CYS A 871 25.22 50.62 -1.03
C CYS A 871 25.46 51.20 -2.45
N THR A 872 25.10 50.40 -3.47
CA THR A 872 25.18 50.86 -4.88
C THR A 872 24.14 51.93 -5.19
N GLY A 873 22.90 51.77 -4.76
CA GLY A 873 21.79 52.69 -5.02
C GLY A 873 21.80 53.97 -4.15
N PHE A 874 22.42 53.88 -2.97
CA PHE A 874 22.49 54.93 -1.95
C PHE A 874 23.91 54.96 -1.34
N PRO A 875 24.91 55.56 -2.01
CA PRO A 875 26.32 55.46 -1.60
C PRO A 875 26.65 55.97 -0.19
N ASN A 876 25.81 56.83 0.37
CA ASN A 876 26.02 57.43 1.70
C ASN A 876 25.34 56.62 2.83
N ILE A 877 24.73 55.47 2.53
CA ILE A 877 24.05 54.64 3.52
C ILE A 877 25.04 54.07 4.54
N ASN A 878 24.70 54.13 5.81
CA ASN A 878 25.47 53.51 6.88
C ASN A 878 24.75 52.24 7.34
N ILE A 879 25.09 51.09 6.73
CA ILE A 879 24.48 49.80 7.00
C ILE A 879 24.63 49.41 8.48
N ASN A 880 25.73 49.71 9.12
CA ASN A 880 26.00 49.33 10.51
C ASN A 880 25.00 49.93 11.51
N GLN A 881 24.34 51.01 11.17
CA GLN A 881 23.33 51.62 12.03
C GLN A 881 21.96 50.90 12.02
N PHE A 882 21.78 49.96 11.10
CA PHE A 882 20.55 49.20 11.02
C PHE A 882 20.51 48.06 12.02
N PHE A 883 21.67 47.61 12.50
CA PHE A 883 21.81 46.39 13.28
C PHE A 883 22.44 46.67 14.64
N GLU A 884 21.96 45.98 15.67
CA GLU A 884 22.64 45.88 16.95
C GLU A 884 23.73 44.80 16.84
N ILE A 885 24.99 45.13 17.09
CA ILE A 885 26.07 44.16 17.15
C ILE A 885 25.96 43.40 18.50
N ASN A 886 25.70 42.14 18.45
CA ASN A 886 25.71 41.27 19.63
C ASN A 886 27.18 40.84 19.88
N LEU A 887 27.86 41.50 20.79
CA LEU A 887 29.26 41.18 21.16
C LEU A 887 29.39 39.92 22.04
N LYS A 888 28.35 39.02 22.08
CA LYS A 888 28.27 37.87 22.95
C LYS A 888 28.04 36.53 22.23
N ASP A 889 28.38 36.41 20.98
CA ASP A 889 28.44 35.10 20.29
C ASP A 889 29.88 34.76 19.91
#